data_eb69b387f78d0ed1593f07b23012a0b0
#
_entry.id   eb69b387f78d0ed1593f07b23012a0b0
#
_cell.length_a   1.000
_cell.length_b   1.000
_cell.length_c   1.000
_cell.angle_alpha   90.00
_cell.angle_beta   90.00
_cell.angle_gamma   90.00
#
_symmetry.space_group_name_H-M   'P 1'
#
loop_
_entity.id
_entity.type
_entity.pdbx_description
1 polymer ?
#
loop_
_entity_poly.entity_id
_entity_poly.type
_entity_poly.pdbx_seq_one_letter_code
_entity_poly.pdbx_strand_id
1 'polypeptide(L)'
;MKRRNFCGDLTKAALLASVVNSGPTLAGSIDGKSDGADREQRESLDLLLNVLTPSKPPATGRINAFDETWEQWQKRTGELPPKFSQLPSQPLLPNVLSGVRTAADWSRRKAEIRAQLEHWFVGRMPPSPTNLRVVVTAEKREGDILVRDVRLEFGPEHRGTLHLQILIPPINGPLPVFLTNHNRTRPWAATAVARGYLGVIYFAADPIYGFEDDSDKFIELYPEYDFSCLARWGWAASRAVDYLYTLPEVDRRYIAISGHSRNAKQAVIAAAFDERITAVVPSSGNTGEANCWRYTTDPFVTESIEQITTVFPHWFHPRLRFFAGREDKLPFDQNSVLALIAPRSLLLTCSYTEDQGSDFGFEQSFRALQPVYEFLGAPRNIGLRLRAGPHPTTAGDIESYLDFLDIAFDRAPNRTLVPTFVFGYTFDDWKAQSGESPASKQASDKIRWALGSEPAQVPFPSKAPKHILVSAGWMELLYGRPLKSTVMKSIPVPFGVDLKADLYLPVKVEGKLPLVIWLHPFSYSTGYSRYAKAPFEELTRRGYAVLAFDLIGFGTRVEHAKDFYLRYPKWSLLGKMVADTRAAITAAASSDMVDRSRIYLVGYSLGGKVALWTAALDPRPAGIACVASFTPLRTSKGTEGIYAYSHLHGLLPRLGFYAENPATLPVDYDDVLRSIGKRKMLLVTPMYDRYADDSALQRMLKNFPDINVERPKDFNRFSPRTQNLIFDWLDGQRA
;
A
#
# COMPACT_ATOMS: atom_id res chain seq x y z
N MET A 1 13.05 -18.47 -35.84
CA MET A 1 12.20 -18.74 -36.98
C MET A 1 10.76 -18.34 -36.68
N LYS A 2 10.23 -17.41 -37.46
CA LYS A 2 8.84 -16.95 -37.60
C LYS A 2 8.04 -16.56 -36.32
N ARG A 3 8.13 -15.27 -35.96
CA ARG A 3 7.09 -14.53 -35.24
C ARG A 3 5.85 -14.38 -36.13
N ARG A 4 4.67 -14.73 -35.64
CA ARG A 4 3.39 -14.40 -36.25
C ARG A 4 2.76 -13.24 -35.49
N ASN A 5 2.46 -12.21 -36.25
CA ASN A 5 1.75 -11.00 -35.87
C ASN A 5 0.33 -11.33 -35.39
N PHE A 6 -0.07 -10.73 -34.27
CA PHE A 6 -1.47 -10.44 -33.98
C PHE A 6 -1.61 -8.91 -33.88
N CYS A 7 -2.03 -8.33 -34.98
CA CYS A 7 -2.55 -6.97 -35.06
C CYS A 7 -4.01 -7.09 -35.49
N GLY A 8 -4.93 -6.66 -34.69
CA GLY A 8 -6.34 -6.58 -34.99
C GLY A 8 -7.09 -5.72 -33.98
N ASP A 9 -7.44 -4.51 -34.39
CA ASP A 9 -8.51 -3.64 -33.91
C ASP A 9 -8.49 -3.12 -32.46
N LEU A 10 -7.84 -1.97 -32.29
CA LEU A 10 -8.18 -0.98 -31.28
C LEU A 10 -7.98 0.44 -31.86
N THR A 11 -8.80 0.77 -32.83
CA THR A 11 -9.03 2.16 -33.28
C THR A 11 -10.34 2.65 -32.71
N LYS A 12 -10.26 3.35 -31.54
CA LYS A 12 -11.19 4.40 -31.08
C LYS A 12 -10.88 4.79 -29.62
N ALA A 13 -9.81 5.53 -29.43
CA ALA A 13 -9.60 6.36 -28.23
C ALA A 13 -8.51 7.40 -28.51
N ALA A 14 -8.69 8.16 -29.56
CA ALA A 14 -7.89 9.34 -29.82
C ALA A 14 -8.85 10.52 -29.93
N LEU A 15 -9.18 11.12 -28.79
CA LEU A 15 -9.78 12.46 -28.67
C LEU A 15 -9.97 12.79 -27.19
N LEU A 16 -8.93 13.31 -26.57
CA LEU A 16 -9.00 14.12 -25.33
C LEU A 16 -7.59 14.60 -24.97
N ALA A 17 -7.01 15.38 -25.90
CA ALA A 17 -5.84 16.18 -25.63
C ALA A 17 -6.11 17.60 -26.16
N SER A 18 -7.00 18.31 -25.49
CA SER A 18 -7.11 19.76 -25.65
C SER A 18 -8.00 20.34 -24.54
N VAL A 19 -7.50 20.52 -23.35
CA VAL A 19 -7.94 21.56 -22.41
C VAL A 19 -6.79 21.83 -21.45
N VAL A 20 -5.84 22.65 -21.84
CA VAL A 20 -5.05 23.48 -20.93
C VAL A 20 -4.78 24.77 -21.67
N ASN A 21 -5.61 25.78 -21.43
CA ASN A 21 -5.24 27.19 -21.33
C ASN A 21 -6.50 28.04 -21.25
N SER A 22 -6.77 28.60 -20.09
CA SER A 22 -7.33 29.94 -19.97
C SER A 22 -7.38 30.35 -18.51
N GLY A 23 -6.68 31.38 -18.17
CA GLY A 23 -6.75 32.10 -16.90
C GLY A 23 -8.08 32.89 -16.80
N PRO A 24 -8.37 33.50 -15.63
CA PRO A 24 -9.72 33.94 -15.28
C PRO A 24 -10.08 35.27 -15.96
N THR A 25 -11.21 35.29 -16.65
CA THR A 25 -11.93 36.53 -17.00
C THR A 25 -13.42 36.36 -16.69
N LEU A 26 -13.85 37.16 -15.77
CA LEU A 26 -15.17 37.81 -15.52
C LEU A 26 -16.47 37.25 -16.17
N ALA A 27 -17.40 37.06 -15.29
CA ALA A 27 -18.84 36.94 -15.37
C ALA A 27 -19.52 37.19 -16.75
N GLY A 28 -20.22 36.17 -17.23
CA GLY A 28 -21.20 36.20 -18.28
C GLY A 28 -22.18 35.06 -18.11
N SER A 29 -23.46 35.34 -18.18
CA SER A 29 -24.64 34.52 -17.98
C SER A 29 -24.58 33.08 -18.43
N ILE A 30 -25.04 32.18 -17.56
CA ILE A 30 -24.96 30.72 -17.67
C ILE A 30 -26.27 30.15 -18.21
N ASP A 31 -26.19 29.47 -19.34
CA ASP A 31 -27.25 28.61 -19.88
C ASP A 31 -27.15 27.17 -19.39
N GLY A 32 -28.28 26.57 -19.11
CA GLY A 32 -28.59 25.31 -18.40
C GLY A 32 -27.94 23.97 -18.75
N LYS A 33 -26.67 23.92 -19.22
CA LYS A 33 -25.89 22.67 -19.41
C LYS A 33 -24.83 22.42 -18.32
N SER A 34 -24.59 23.36 -17.41
CA SER A 34 -23.62 23.23 -16.31
C SER A 34 -24.18 22.45 -15.10
N ASP A 35 -25.49 22.42 -14.89
CA ASP A 35 -26.13 21.87 -13.68
C ASP A 35 -25.87 20.36 -13.43
N GLY A 36 -25.83 19.54 -14.48
CA GLY A 36 -25.65 18.10 -14.32
C GLY A 36 -24.20 17.69 -13.98
N ALA A 37 -23.24 18.48 -14.43
CA ALA A 37 -21.82 18.20 -14.23
C ALA A 37 -21.35 18.54 -12.81
N ASP A 38 -21.80 19.65 -12.27
CA ASP A 38 -21.54 20.08 -10.90
C ASP A 38 -22.27 19.19 -9.89
N ARG A 39 -23.38 18.59 -10.26
CA ARG A 39 -24.17 17.72 -9.39
C ARG A 39 -23.42 16.44 -9.02
N GLU A 40 -22.83 15.70 -9.97
CA GLU A 40 -22.04 14.49 -9.69
C GLU A 40 -20.88 14.78 -8.74
N GLN A 41 -20.16 15.88 -8.98
CA GLN A 41 -19.01 16.28 -8.18
C GLN A 41 -19.42 16.67 -6.74
N ARG A 42 -20.54 17.39 -6.57
CA ARG A 42 -21.08 17.73 -5.26
C ARG A 42 -21.57 16.50 -4.51
N GLU A 43 -22.33 15.60 -5.16
CA GLU A 43 -22.75 14.33 -4.56
C GLU A 43 -21.55 13.47 -4.13
N SER A 44 -20.46 13.49 -4.92
CA SER A 44 -19.22 12.81 -4.57
C SER A 44 -18.51 13.46 -3.38
N LEU A 45 -18.48 14.79 -3.31
CA LEU A 45 -17.92 15.52 -2.16
C LEU A 45 -18.72 15.24 -0.89
N ASP A 46 -20.05 15.30 -0.98
CA ASP A 46 -20.95 15.01 0.15
C ASP A 46 -20.74 13.57 0.66
N LEU A 47 -20.55 12.61 -0.25
CA LEU A 47 -20.23 11.24 0.13
C LEU A 47 -18.90 11.20 0.92
N LEU A 48 -17.84 11.81 0.40
CA LEU A 48 -16.53 11.83 1.07
C LEU A 48 -16.60 12.45 2.46
N LEU A 49 -17.28 13.61 2.59
CA LEU A 49 -17.47 14.30 3.88
C LEU A 49 -18.28 13.48 4.89
N ASN A 50 -19.21 12.64 4.42
CA ASN A 50 -20.06 11.82 5.29
C ASN A 50 -19.44 10.47 5.68
N VAL A 51 -18.57 9.88 4.84
CA VAL A 51 -18.08 8.53 5.09
C VAL A 51 -16.62 8.49 5.55
N LEU A 52 -15.77 9.44 5.10
CA LEU A 52 -14.37 9.44 5.51
C LEU A 52 -14.21 9.91 6.96
N THR A 53 -13.22 9.38 7.64
CA THR A 53 -12.81 9.86 8.95
C THR A 53 -12.29 11.31 8.80
N PRO A 54 -12.81 12.29 9.56
CA PRO A 54 -12.30 13.65 9.49
C PRO A 54 -10.80 13.73 9.71
N SER A 55 -10.13 14.57 8.95
CA SER A 55 -8.68 14.74 9.08
C SER A 55 -8.33 15.40 10.41
N LYS A 56 -7.21 14.98 11.00
CA LYS A 56 -6.75 15.50 12.28
C LYS A 56 -5.83 16.70 12.04
N PRO A 57 -5.87 17.72 12.91
CA PRO A 57 -4.82 18.73 12.88
C PRO A 57 -3.48 18.02 13.14
N PRO A 58 -2.38 18.53 12.57
CA PRO A 58 -1.06 17.96 12.76
C PRO A 58 -0.73 17.75 14.25
N ALA A 59 -0.32 16.55 14.64
CA ALA A 59 -0.19 16.13 16.04
C ALA A 59 0.87 16.91 16.84
N THR A 60 1.73 17.67 16.18
CA THR A 60 2.91 18.29 16.82
C THR A 60 2.70 19.76 17.22
N GLY A 61 1.64 20.42 16.79
CA GLY A 61 1.42 21.85 17.04
C GLY A 61 2.53 22.78 16.50
N ARG A 62 3.52 22.23 15.80
CA ARG A 62 4.68 22.93 15.23
C ARG A 62 4.67 22.95 13.70
N ILE A 63 3.69 22.34 13.08
CA ILE A 63 3.55 22.42 11.64
C ILE A 63 2.99 23.79 11.33
N ASN A 64 3.53 24.38 10.30
CA ASN A 64 3.28 25.74 9.88
C ASN A 64 1.76 26.01 9.82
N ALA A 65 1.35 27.24 10.19
CA ALA A 65 -0.03 27.71 10.12
C ALA A 65 -0.68 27.56 8.73
N PHE A 66 0.11 27.25 7.69
CA PHE A 66 -0.35 26.97 6.33
C PHE A 66 -0.75 25.51 6.09
N ASP A 67 -0.36 24.57 6.96
CA ASP A 67 -0.75 23.18 6.86
C ASP A 67 -2.09 22.95 7.54
N GLU A 68 -3.15 23.20 6.81
CA GLU A 68 -4.54 23.07 7.25
C GLU A 68 -5.04 21.61 7.17
N THR A 69 -6.14 21.31 7.88
CA THR A 69 -6.85 20.04 7.68
C THR A 69 -7.48 20.01 6.27
N TRP A 70 -7.77 18.79 5.77
CA TRP A 70 -8.40 18.65 4.46
C TRP A 70 -9.76 19.38 4.38
N GLU A 71 -10.54 19.34 5.44
CA GLU A 71 -11.84 20.00 5.52
C GLU A 71 -11.70 21.53 5.50
N GLN A 72 -10.65 22.07 6.14
CA GLN A 72 -10.32 23.50 6.08
C GLN A 72 -9.89 23.92 4.68
N TRP A 73 -9.00 23.13 4.05
CA TRP A 73 -8.57 23.35 2.68
C TRP A 73 -9.76 23.32 1.70
N GLN A 74 -10.61 22.28 1.79
CA GLN A 74 -11.78 22.14 0.94
C GLN A 74 -12.76 23.34 1.10
N LYS A 75 -13.01 23.74 2.36
CA LYS A 75 -13.86 24.91 2.65
C LYS A 75 -13.28 26.21 2.10
N ARG A 76 -11.96 26.39 2.18
CA ARG A 76 -11.28 27.61 1.71
C ARG A 76 -11.23 27.66 0.17
N THR A 77 -10.95 26.54 -0.48
CA THR A 77 -10.77 26.51 -1.95
C THR A 77 -12.08 26.29 -2.71
N GLY A 78 -13.04 25.62 -2.11
CA GLY A 78 -14.25 25.16 -2.81
C GLY A 78 -14.00 24.13 -3.90
N GLU A 79 -12.78 23.54 -3.97
CA GLU A 79 -12.44 22.56 -4.99
C GLU A 79 -13.34 21.33 -4.91
N LEU A 80 -13.79 20.85 -6.05
CA LEU A 80 -14.64 19.67 -6.17
C LEU A 80 -13.82 18.45 -6.61
N PRO A 81 -14.21 17.23 -6.21
CA PRO A 81 -13.59 16.01 -6.72
C PRO A 81 -13.72 15.90 -8.24
N PRO A 82 -12.89 15.09 -8.90
CA PRO A 82 -13.04 14.85 -10.33
C PRO A 82 -14.39 14.18 -10.64
N LYS A 83 -14.84 14.27 -11.89
CA LYS A 83 -15.98 13.49 -12.37
C LYS A 83 -15.59 12.03 -12.48
N PHE A 84 -15.86 11.25 -11.46
CA PHE A 84 -15.46 9.84 -11.39
C PHE A 84 -16.07 8.98 -12.48
N SER A 85 -17.24 9.35 -13.00
CA SER A 85 -17.87 8.69 -14.16
C SER A 85 -17.02 8.79 -15.43
N GLN A 86 -16.21 9.82 -15.57
CA GLN A 86 -15.32 10.06 -16.72
C GLN A 86 -13.95 9.41 -16.58
N LEU A 87 -13.57 8.99 -15.36
CA LEU A 87 -12.30 8.33 -15.11
C LEU A 87 -12.43 6.81 -15.31
N PRO A 88 -11.48 6.18 -16.02
CA PRO A 88 -11.47 4.74 -16.14
C PRO A 88 -11.25 4.08 -14.78
N SER A 89 -11.92 2.96 -14.52
CA SER A 89 -11.57 2.09 -13.40
C SER A 89 -10.36 1.24 -13.80
N GLN A 90 -9.29 1.33 -13.04
CA GLN A 90 -8.04 0.60 -13.22
C GLN A 90 -7.65 -0.06 -11.90
N PRO A 91 -8.18 -1.24 -11.58
CA PRO A 91 -7.90 -1.92 -10.31
C PRO A 91 -6.47 -2.47 -10.20
N LEU A 92 -5.81 -2.67 -11.34
CA LEU A 92 -4.38 -3.00 -11.43
C LEU A 92 -3.54 -1.74 -11.59
N LEU A 93 -2.21 -1.86 -11.37
CA LEU A 93 -1.29 -0.74 -11.54
C LEU A 93 -1.34 -0.20 -12.97
N PRO A 94 -1.31 1.13 -13.14
CA PRO A 94 -1.22 1.74 -14.46
C PRO A 94 0.03 1.26 -15.20
N ASN A 95 -0.15 0.81 -16.45
CA ASN A 95 1.00 0.49 -17.30
C ASN A 95 1.67 1.79 -17.78
N VAL A 96 2.81 2.13 -17.19
CA VAL A 96 3.55 3.36 -17.53
C VAL A 96 4.10 3.36 -18.96
N LEU A 97 4.29 2.18 -19.58
CA LEU A 97 4.71 2.03 -20.96
C LEU A 97 3.53 1.99 -21.96
N SER A 98 2.31 2.21 -21.51
CA SER A 98 1.16 2.23 -22.44
C SER A 98 1.36 3.31 -23.51
N GLY A 99 1.35 2.89 -24.81
CA GLY A 99 1.59 3.79 -25.94
C GLY A 99 3.06 4.22 -26.16
N VAL A 100 4.00 3.71 -25.36
CA VAL A 100 5.44 4.03 -25.48
C VAL A 100 6.13 2.98 -26.35
N ARG A 101 6.79 3.44 -27.42
CA ARG A 101 7.56 2.59 -28.35
C ARG A 101 8.97 3.12 -28.61
N THR A 102 9.20 4.40 -28.39
CA THR A 102 10.44 5.12 -28.68
C THR A 102 10.86 5.97 -27.48
N ALA A 103 12.13 6.42 -27.48
CA ALA A 103 12.63 7.38 -26.48
C ALA A 103 11.82 8.69 -26.46
N ALA A 104 11.37 9.16 -27.63
CA ALA A 104 10.52 10.36 -27.72
C ALA A 104 9.14 10.14 -27.08
N ASP A 105 8.54 8.94 -27.28
CA ASP A 105 7.29 8.57 -26.60
C ASP A 105 7.49 8.54 -25.09
N TRP A 106 8.61 7.99 -24.63
CA TRP A 106 8.95 7.95 -23.22
C TRP A 106 9.08 9.36 -22.62
N SER A 107 9.78 10.27 -23.31
CA SER A 107 9.92 11.66 -22.87
C SER A 107 8.57 12.36 -22.73
N ARG A 108 7.67 12.16 -23.68
CA ARG A 108 6.29 12.68 -23.62
C ARG A 108 5.53 12.06 -22.43
N ARG A 109 5.64 10.72 -22.26
CA ARG A 109 4.98 10.01 -21.17
C ARG A 109 5.46 10.46 -19.79
N LYS A 110 6.76 10.69 -19.62
CA LYS A 110 7.32 11.29 -18.38
C LYS A 110 6.69 12.65 -18.08
N ALA A 111 6.56 13.53 -19.09
CA ALA A 111 5.92 14.84 -18.91
C ALA A 111 4.45 14.72 -18.49
N GLU A 112 3.69 13.81 -19.11
CA GLU A 112 2.29 13.52 -18.73
C GLU A 112 2.18 13.02 -17.27
N ILE A 113 3.03 12.06 -16.88
CA ILE A 113 3.07 11.54 -15.52
C ILE A 113 3.41 12.67 -14.55
N ARG A 114 4.43 13.49 -14.85
CA ARG A 114 4.83 14.62 -14.02
C ARG A 114 3.68 15.59 -13.80
N ALA A 115 2.96 15.97 -14.86
CA ALA A 115 1.80 16.87 -14.75
C ALA A 115 0.68 16.27 -13.89
N GLN A 116 0.41 14.98 -13.99
CA GLN A 116 -0.56 14.29 -13.11
C GLN A 116 -0.13 14.31 -11.64
N LEU A 117 1.15 14.09 -11.37
CA LEU A 117 1.69 14.10 -10.01
C LEU A 117 1.68 15.52 -9.42
N GLU A 118 2.04 16.54 -10.18
CA GLU A 118 1.95 17.94 -9.77
C GLU A 118 0.50 18.33 -9.45
N HIS A 119 -0.47 17.83 -10.20
CA HIS A 119 -1.86 18.16 -9.94
C HIS A 119 -2.46 17.41 -8.73
N TRP A 120 -2.22 16.08 -8.63
CA TRP A 120 -2.94 15.23 -7.69
C TRP A 120 -2.17 14.85 -6.42
N PHE A 121 -0.84 14.92 -6.45
CA PHE A 121 -0.01 14.25 -5.44
C PHE A 121 0.92 15.19 -4.68
N VAL A 122 1.71 15.99 -5.39
CA VAL A 122 2.77 16.81 -4.77
C VAL A 122 2.49 18.31 -4.78
N GLY A 123 1.60 18.78 -5.64
CA GLY A 123 1.45 20.18 -5.93
C GLY A 123 2.53 20.70 -6.89
N ARG A 124 2.37 21.91 -7.38
CA ARG A 124 3.30 22.56 -8.30
C ARG A 124 4.47 23.17 -7.52
N MET A 125 5.69 22.71 -7.81
CA MET A 125 6.91 23.19 -7.18
C MET A 125 7.50 24.43 -7.91
N PRO A 126 8.12 25.37 -7.18
CA PRO A 126 8.82 26.49 -7.80
C PRO A 126 10.05 26.03 -8.57
N PRO A 127 10.47 26.78 -9.62
CA PRO A 127 11.73 26.53 -10.30
C PRO A 127 12.93 26.72 -9.37
N SER A 128 14.09 26.21 -9.76
CA SER A 128 15.33 26.44 -9.02
C SER A 128 15.67 27.94 -8.98
N PRO A 129 15.92 28.51 -7.80
CA PRO A 129 16.36 29.89 -7.67
C PRO A 129 17.74 30.06 -8.30
N THR A 130 17.97 31.22 -8.95
CA THR A 130 19.25 31.53 -9.63
C THR A 130 20.20 32.32 -8.76
N ASN A 131 19.82 32.71 -7.54
CA ASN A 131 20.54 33.61 -6.65
C ASN A 131 21.03 32.90 -5.38
N LEU A 132 21.57 31.68 -5.51
CA LEU A 132 22.11 30.93 -4.39
C LEU A 132 23.34 31.67 -3.78
N ARG A 133 23.25 31.94 -2.46
CA ARG A 133 24.35 32.41 -1.64
C ARG A 133 24.73 31.34 -0.62
N VAL A 134 26.03 31.10 -0.47
CA VAL A 134 26.56 30.06 0.40
C VAL A 134 27.30 30.72 1.56
N VAL A 135 26.94 30.36 2.79
CA VAL A 135 27.58 30.83 4.00
C VAL A 135 28.13 29.63 4.77
N VAL A 136 29.44 29.47 4.82
CA VAL A 136 30.08 28.49 5.68
C VAL A 136 30.00 29.02 7.12
N THR A 137 29.24 28.33 7.97
CA THR A 137 29.00 28.77 9.34
C THR A 137 30.00 28.20 10.33
N ALA A 138 30.53 27.00 10.05
CA ALA A 138 31.60 26.39 10.83
C ALA A 138 32.39 25.37 9.99
N GLU A 139 33.66 25.21 10.32
CA GLU A 139 34.49 24.09 9.88
C GLU A 139 35.27 23.53 11.10
N LYS A 140 35.28 22.20 11.21
CA LYS A 140 36.03 21.50 12.23
C LYS A 140 36.51 20.15 11.72
N ARG A 141 37.51 19.59 12.38
CA ARG A 141 37.93 18.20 12.14
C ARG A 141 37.39 17.28 13.22
N GLU A 142 36.88 16.14 12.77
CA GLU A 142 36.51 15.01 13.63
C GLU A 142 37.39 13.82 13.20
N GLY A 143 38.51 13.61 13.90
CA GLY A 143 39.60 12.79 13.38
C GLY A 143 40.15 13.36 12.08
N ASP A 144 40.26 12.56 11.05
CA ASP A 144 40.71 12.98 9.72
C ASP A 144 39.61 13.56 8.85
N ILE A 145 38.34 13.50 9.28
CA ILE A 145 37.18 13.97 8.50
C ILE A 145 37.03 15.48 8.70
N LEU A 146 36.92 16.23 7.60
CA LEU A 146 36.53 17.64 7.65
C LEU A 146 35.00 17.73 7.70
N VAL A 147 34.47 18.34 8.75
CA VAL A 147 33.03 18.60 8.93
C VAL A 147 32.80 20.08 8.66
N ARG A 148 31.99 20.37 7.64
CA ARG A 148 31.63 21.72 7.21
C ARG A 148 30.15 21.94 7.42
N ASP A 149 29.77 22.93 8.23
CA ASP A 149 28.38 23.38 8.39
C ASP A 149 28.15 24.59 7.47
N VAL A 150 27.06 24.51 6.70
CA VAL A 150 26.76 25.50 5.64
C VAL A 150 25.31 25.94 5.78
N ARG A 151 25.08 27.24 5.61
CA ARG A 151 23.76 27.81 5.38
C ARG A 151 23.66 28.30 3.94
N LEU A 152 22.70 27.74 3.22
CA LEU A 152 22.30 28.22 1.90
C LEU A 152 21.24 29.29 2.08
N GLU A 153 21.34 30.36 1.29
CA GLU A 153 20.38 31.45 1.23
C GLU A 153 19.99 31.67 -0.23
N PHE A 154 18.68 31.71 -0.53
CA PHE A 154 18.17 31.74 -1.89
C PHE A 154 16.76 32.35 -2.01
N GLY A 155 16.29 32.46 -3.24
CA GLY A 155 14.94 32.92 -3.56
C GLY A 155 14.74 34.41 -3.36
N PRO A 156 13.48 34.90 -3.18
CA PRO A 156 13.19 36.33 -3.04
C PRO A 156 14.01 36.95 -1.92
N GLU A 157 14.85 37.95 -2.24
CA GLU A 157 15.70 38.68 -1.30
C GLU A 157 16.60 37.78 -0.41
N HIS A 158 16.95 36.57 -0.88
CA HIS A 158 17.70 35.55 -0.13
C HIS A 158 17.03 35.12 1.20
N ARG A 159 15.69 35.21 1.30
CA ARG A 159 14.96 34.85 2.52
C ARG A 159 14.77 33.34 2.71
N GLY A 160 14.91 32.55 1.66
CA GLY A 160 14.93 31.08 1.77
C GLY A 160 16.24 30.61 2.38
N THR A 161 16.16 29.77 3.40
CA THR A 161 17.37 29.22 4.05
C THR A 161 17.30 27.70 4.11
N LEU A 162 18.47 27.07 4.00
CA LEU A 162 18.64 25.64 4.19
C LEU A 162 20.00 25.37 4.83
N HIS A 163 20.02 24.64 5.93
CA HIS A 163 21.25 24.21 6.57
C HIS A 163 21.72 22.86 6.03
N LEU A 164 23.03 22.74 5.83
CA LEU A 164 23.70 21.50 5.45
C LEU A 164 24.85 21.20 6.40
N GLN A 165 25.09 19.93 6.66
CA GLN A 165 26.34 19.45 7.22
C GLN A 165 27.01 18.50 6.23
N ILE A 166 28.27 18.76 5.90
CA ILE A 166 29.05 17.99 4.94
C ILE A 166 30.22 17.33 5.65
N LEU A 167 30.34 16.03 5.48
CA LEU A 167 31.42 15.20 6.02
C LEU A 167 32.34 14.81 4.85
N ILE A 168 33.55 15.34 4.84
CA ILE A 168 34.52 15.17 3.75
C ILE A 168 35.64 14.26 4.24
N PRO A 169 35.79 13.03 3.69
CA PRO A 169 36.88 12.13 4.04
C PRO A 169 38.22 12.66 3.50
N PRO A 170 39.38 12.25 4.06
CA PRO A 170 40.70 12.66 3.62
C PRO A 170 41.14 11.91 2.36
N ILE A 171 40.33 11.97 1.33
CA ILE A 171 40.56 11.32 0.03
C ILE A 171 40.65 12.40 -1.05
N ASN A 172 41.68 12.34 -1.87
CA ASN A 172 41.87 13.30 -2.95
C ASN A 172 40.99 12.96 -4.17
N GLY A 173 40.49 14.02 -4.80
CA GLY A 173 39.67 13.92 -6.03
C GLY A 173 38.19 14.02 -5.80
N PRO A 174 37.38 14.03 -6.86
CA PRO A 174 35.93 14.06 -6.77
C PRO A 174 35.37 12.75 -6.20
N LEU A 175 34.44 12.86 -5.24
CA LEU A 175 33.86 11.75 -4.51
C LEU A 175 32.37 11.57 -4.85
N PRO A 176 31.84 10.33 -4.86
CA PRO A 176 30.42 10.11 -4.91
C PRO A 176 29.76 10.65 -3.63
N VAL A 177 28.53 11.11 -3.77
CA VAL A 177 27.77 11.75 -2.67
C VAL A 177 26.72 10.77 -2.11
N PHE A 178 26.66 10.72 -0.78
CA PHE A 178 25.55 10.14 -0.03
C PHE A 178 24.79 11.27 0.67
N LEU A 179 23.66 11.67 0.10
CA LEU A 179 22.79 12.72 0.60
C LEU A 179 21.68 12.12 1.46
N THR A 180 21.49 12.63 2.66
CA THR A 180 20.40 12.23 3.54
C THR A 180 19.86 13.44 4.30
N ASN A 181 18.64 13.31 4.83
CA ASN A 181 18.01 14.40 5.55
C ASN A 181 18.24 14.29 7.06
N HIS A 182 18.26 15.38 7.73
CA HIS A 182 18.38 15.68 9.15
C HIS A 182 19.43 14.86 9.95
N ASN A 183 19.78 15.30 11.17
CA ASN A 183 20.95 14.79 11.90
C ASN A 183 20.80 13.41 12.55
N ARG A 184 19.58 12.87 12.73
CA ARG A 184 19.44 11.48 13.18
C ARG A 184 20.02 10.47 12.18
N THR A 185 20.15 10.87 10.92
CA THR A 185 20.79 10.07 9.88
C THR A 185 22.28 10.35 9.72
N ARG A 186 22.87 11.17 10.60
CA ARG A 186 24.31 11.42 10.61
C ARG A 186 25.16 10.14 10.71
N PRO A 187 24.80 9.12 11.50
CA PRO A 187 25.50 7.84 11.48
C PRO A 187 25.50 7.15 10.12
N TRP A 188 24.45 7.33 9.32
CA TRP A 188 24.38 6.79 7.94
C TRP A 188 25.40 7.48 7.04
N ALA A 189 25.41 8.82 7.07
CA ALA A 189 26.41 9.61 6.36
C ALA A 189 27.84 9.26 6.79
N ALA A 190 28.07 9.05 8.10
CA ALA A 190 29.37 8.64 8.63
C ALA A 190 29.79 7.25 8.11
N THR A 191 28.86 6.28 8.03
CA THR A 191 29.12 4.96 7.42
C THR A 191 29.46 5.11 5.93
N ALA A 192 28.76 5.96 5.19
CA ALA A 192 29.07 6.24 3.80
C ALA A 192 30.47 6.89 3.65
N VAL A 193 30.82 7.82 4.52
CA VAL A 193 32.16 8.46 4.55
C VAL A 193 33.27 7.42 4.79
N ALA A 194 33.05 6.46 5.68
CA ALA A 194 34.00 5.36 5.93
C ALA A 194 34.20 4.48 4.68
N ARG A 195 33.24 4.48 3.74
CA ARG A 195 33.33 3.79 2.45
C ARG A 195 33.77 4.72 1.29
N GLY A 196 34.25 5.93 1.62
CA GLY A 196 34.80 6.87 0.63
C GLY A 196 33.75 7.67 -0.15
N TYR A 197 32.59 7.90 0.45
CA TYR A 197 31.61 8.86 -0.06
C TYR A 197 31.78 10.21 0.63
N LEU A 198 31.36 11.28 0.00
CA LEU A 198 31.11 12.55 0.64
C LEU A 198 29.72 12.46 1.29
N GLY A 199 29.66 12.56 2.62
CA GLY A 199 28.43 12.48 3.38
C GLY A 199 27.76 13.85 3.48
N VAL A 200 26.50 13.98 3.09
CA VAL A 200 25.78 15.25 3.14
C VAL A 200 24.46 15.08 3.88
N ILE A 201 24.24 15.94 4.87
CA ILE A 201 23.01 16.00 5.63
C ILE A 201 22.35 17.35 5.35
N TYR A 202 21.12 17.36 4.84
CA TYR A 202 20.33 18.57 4.68
C TYR A 202 19.20 18.61 5.69
N PHE A 203 18.90 19.81 6.18
CA PHE A 203 17.94 20.00 7.28
C PHE A 203 16.57 20.40 6.72
N ALA A 204 15.86 19.43 6.17
CA ALA A 204 14.48 19.55 5.72
C ALA A 204 13.73 18.27 6.10
N ALA A 205 13.02 18.31 7.21
CA ALA A 205 12.29 17.20 7.78
C ALA A 205 11.28 17.70 8.82
N ASP A 206 10.54 16.79 9.40
CA ASP A 206 9.58 17.08 10.45
C ASP A 206 10.25 17.71 11.70
N PRO A 207 9.83 18.89 12.14
CA PRO A 207 10.43 19.62 13.26
C PRO A 207 10.35 18.92 14.63
N ILE A 208 9.53 17.85 14.77
CA ILE A 208 9.52 17.04 16.01
C ILE A 208 10.90 16.46 16.39
N TYR A 209 11.85 16.43 15.46
CA TYR A 209 13.18 15.92 15.70
C TYR A 209 14.16 16.97 16.23
N GLY A 210 13.69 18.16 16.54
CA GLY A 210 14.48 19.15 17.27
C GLY A 210 15.40 20.03 16.43
N PHE A 211 15.12 20.14 15.13
CA PHE A 211 15.81 21.05 14.23
C PHE A 211 14.90 22.18 13.81
N GLU A 212 15.47 23.40 13.71
CA GLU A 212 14.83 24.50 13.01
C GLU A 212 14.88 24.18 11.51
N ASP A 213 13.80 23.67 10.99
CA ASP A 213 13.61 23.44 9.57
C ASP A 213 12.92 24.64 8.96
N ASP A 214 13.63 25.36 8.11
CA ASP A 214 13.10 26.53 7.40
C ASP A 214 12.28 26.14 6.15
N SER A 215 12.25 24.86 5.78
CA SER A 215 11.54 24.39 4.57
C SER A 215 10.03 24.66 4.59
N ASP A 216 9.44 24.77 5.76
CA ASP A 216 8.04 25.16 5.91
C ASP A 216 7.77 26.60 5.44
N LYS A 217 8.76 27.50 5.59
CA LYS A 217 8.66 28.89 5.14
C LYS A 217 8.68 29.04 3.63
N PHE A 218 9.04 28.00 2.88
CA PHE A 218 9.11 28.08 1.41
C PHE A 218 7.75 28.38 0.78
N ILE A 219 6.64 27.99 1.41
CA ILE A 219 5.30 28.34 0.91
C ILE A 219 5.01 29.84 1.01
N GLU A 220 5.58 30.53 2.02
CA GLU A 220 5.45 31.98 2.17
C GLU A 220 6.31 32.73 1.13
N LEU A 221 7.42 32.13 0.73
CA LEU A 221 8.33 32.71 -0.25
C LEU A 221 7.84 32.55 -1.69
N TYR A 222 7.02 31.52 -1.92
CA TYR A 222 6.51 31.16 -3.25
C TYR A 222 4.99 30.95 -3.20
N PRO A 223 4.20 31.98 -2.86
CA PRO A 223 2.75 31.84 -2.61
C PRO A 223 1.94 31.44 -3.84
N GLU A 224 2.53 31.58 -5.05
CA GLU A 224 1.90 31.15 -6.30
C GLU A 224 2.04 29.66 -6.58
N TYR A 225 2.76 28.91 -5.71
CA TYR A 225 2.96 27.46 -5.79
C TYR A 225 2.24 26.75 -4.64
N ASP A 226 1.66 25.59 -4.94
CA ASP A 226 0.82 24.81 -4.01
C ASP A 226 1.48 23.49 -3.56
N PHE A 227 2.82 23.44 -3.56
CA PHE A 227 3.57 22.24 -3.23
C PHE A 227 3.38 21.80 -1.77
N SER A 228 3.13 20.49 -1.61
CA SER A 228 2.86 19.85 -0.32
C SER A 228 4.12 19.82 0.57
N CYS A 229 3.95 19.49 1.84
CA CYS A 229 5.04 19.41 2.82
C CYS A 229 6.18 18.48 2.34
N LEU A 230 5.87 17.25 1.92
CA LEU A 230 6.90 16.33 1.42
C LEU A 230 7.56 16.83 0.12
N ALA A 231 6.80 17.56 -0.71
CA ALA A 231 7.38 18.20 -1.91
C ALA A 231 8.30 19.37 -1.52
N ARG A 232 7.98 20.18 -0.50
CA ARG A 232 8.88 21.22 0.05
C ARG A 232 10.20 20.62 0.52
N TRP A 233 10.13 19.51 1.26
CA TRP A 233 11.35 18.82 1.73
C TRP A 233 12.16 18.20 0.58
N GLY A 234 11.49 17.61 -0.41
CA GLY A 234 12.15 17.11 -1.63
C GLY A 234 12.76 18.22 -2.47
N TRP A 235 12.08 19.37 -2.57
CA TRP A 235 12.61 20.55 -3.25
C TRP A 235 13.83 21.14 -2.52
N ALA A 236 13.87 21.08 -1.18
CA ALA A 236 15.04 21.46 -0.39
C ALA A 236 16.27 20.56 -0.69
N ALA A 237 16.07 19.26 -0.91
CA ALA A 237 17.14 18.37 -1.36
C ALA A 237 17.78 18.85 -2.68
N SER A 238 16.96 19.33 -3.62
CA SER A 238 17.44 19.91 -4.86
C SER A 238 18.26 21.18 -4.64
N ARG A 239 17.97 21.97 -3.60
CA ARG A 239 18.82 23.15 -3.22
C ARG A 239 20.16 22.70 -2.67
N ALA A 240 20.21 21.59 -1.92
CA ALA A 240 21.48 20.99 -1.53
C ALA A 240 22.29 20.56 -2.76
N VAL A 241 21.64 19.94 -3.77
CA VAL A 241 22.29 19.55 -5.02
C VAL A 241 22.79 20.77 -5.80
N ASP A 242 22.07 21.90 -5.79
CA ASP A 242 22.57 23.15 -6.41
C ASP A 242 23.94 23.54 -5.86
N TYR A 243 24.13 23.47 -4.54
CA TYR A 243 25.42 23.76 -3.91
C TYR A 243 26.47 22.68 -4.21
N LEU A 244 26.11 21.40 -4.12
CA LEU A 244 27.01 20.29 -4.38
C LEU A 244 27.63 20.38 -5.80
N TYR A 245 26.87 20.89 -6.76
CA TYR A 245 27.35 21.13 -8.13
C TYR A 245 28.41 22.23 -8.23
N THR A 246 28.61 23.03 -7.19
CA THR A 246 29.68 24.06 -7.16
C THR A 246 30.96 23.53 -6.52
N LEU A 247 30.95 22.39 -5.86
CA LEU A 247 32.08 21.86 -5.12
C LEU A 247 33.00 21.02 -6.00
N PRO A 248 34.31 21.27 -5.99
CA PRO A 248 35.29 20.47 -6.73
C PRO A 248 35.46 19.04 -6.15
N GLU A 249 35.11 18.84 -4.88
CA GLU A 249 35.16 17.55 -4.20
C GLU A 249 34.04 16.58 -4.64
N VAL A 250 33.05 17.05 -5.41
CA VAL A 250 31.87 16.28 -5.80
C VAL A 250 32.01 15.67 -7.18
N ASP A 251 31.88 14.35 -7.29
CA ASP A 251 31.64 13.70 -8.57
C ASP A 251 30.15 13.81 -8.93
N ARG A 252 29.83 14.74 -9.81
CA ARG A 252 28.45 15.06 -10.22
C ARG A 252 27.73 13.90 -10.91
N ARG A 253 28.46 12.87 -11.36
CA ARG A 253 27.88 11.66 -11.96
C ARG A 253 27.26 10.73 -10.91
N TYR A 254 27.64 10.86 -9.64
CA TYR A 254 27.35 9.92 -8.59
C TYR A 254 26.78 10.61 -7.35
N ILE A 255 25.51 11.02 -7.41
CA ILE A 255 24.78 11.63 -6.30
C ILE A 255 23.64 10.71 -5.91
N ALA A 256 23.76 10.07 -4.75
CA ALA A 256 22.72 9.23 -4.15
C ALA A 256 21.96 9.98 -3.07
N ILE A 257 20.64 9.76 -3.00
CA ILE A 257 19.80 10.22 -1.89
C ILE A 257 19.19 9.02 -1.15
N SER A 258 19.12 9.10 0.18
CA SER A 258 18.47 8.11 1.05
C SER A 258 17.68 8.80 2.15
N GLY A 259 16.62 8.14 2.59
CA GLY A 259 15.80 8.56 3.73
C GLY A 259 15.02 7.38 4.30
N HIS A 260 14.50 7.53 5.52
CA HIS A 260 13.73 6.49 6.20
C HIS A 260 12.30 6.96 6.49
N SER A 261 11.31 6.06 6.36
CA SER A 261 9.92 6.34 6.67
C SER A 261 9.39 7.50 5.84
N ARG A 262 8.78 8.55 6.44
CA ARG A 262 8.35 9.76 5.72
C ARG A 262 9.48 10.43 4.93
N ASN A 263 10.70 10.28 5.39
CA ASN A 263 11.87 10.83 4.70
C ASN A 263 12.29 10.00 3.46
N ALA A 264 11.88 8.73 3.38
CA ALA A 264 11.97 7.95 2.15
C ALA A 264 11.02 8.50 1.06
N LYS A 265 9.80 8.90 1.48
CA LYS A 265 8.82 9.53 0.57
C LYS A 265 9.39 10.82 -0.05
N GLN A 266 9.99 11.70 0.77
CA GLN A 266 10.63 12.91 0.24
C GLN A 266 11.85 12.62 -0.65
N ALA A 267 12.65 11.59 -0.35
CA ALA A 267 13.79 11.20 -1.17
C ALA A 267 13.35 10.73 -2.56
N VAL A 268 12.25 9.97 -2.64
CA VAL A 268 11.62 9.56 -3.91
C VAL A 268 11.12 10.78 -4.68
N ILE A 269 10.42 11.70 -4.02
CA ILE A 269 9.95 12.95 -4.66
C ILE A 269 11.14 13.77 -5.17
N ALA A 270 12.19 13.95 -4.36
CA ALA A 270 13.39 14.66 -4.79
C ALA A 270 13.99 14.05 -6.06
N ALA A 271 14.22 12.73 -6.07
CA ALA A 271 14.80 12.04 -7.23
C ALA A 271 13.87 12.02 -8.45
N ALA A 272 12.54 11.93 -8.25
CA ALA A 272 11.58 11.96 -9.35
C ALA A 272 11.55 13.33 -10.07
N PHE A 273 11.81 14.42 -9.34
CA PHE A 273 11.70 15.78 -9.86
C PHE A 273 13.05 16.46 -10.12
N ASP A 274 14.18 15.86 -9.69
CA ASP A 274 15.54 16.33 -9.97
C ASP A 274 16.41 15.23 -10.57
N GLU A 275 16.66 15.32 -11.88
CA GLU A 275 17.43 14.32 -12.63
C GLU A 275 18.92 14.28 -12.27
N ARG A 276 19.44 15.27 -11.54
CA ARG A 276 20.84 15.33 -11.07
C ARG A 276 21.09 14.34 -9.91
N ILE A 277 20.02 13.87 -9.25
CA ILE A 277 20.11 12.79 -8.27
C ILE A 277 20.13 11.47 -9.05
N THR A 278 21.30 10.80 -9.08
CA THR A 278 21.58 9.67 -9.97
C THR A 278 21.27 8.30 -9.36
N ALA A 279 21.08 8.25 -8.04
CA ALA A 279 20.63 7.04 -7.35
C ALA A 279 19.71 7.40 -6.17
N VAL A 280 18.75 6.52 -5.88
CA VAL A 280 17.89 6.68 -4.69
C VAL A 280 17.71 5.33 -3.98
N VAL A 281 17.85 5.37 -2.65
CA VAL A 281 17.63 4.23 -1.75
C VAL A 281 16.65 4.67 -0.66
N PRO A 282 15.35 4.70 -0.95
CA PRO A 282 14.34 4.96 0.05
C PRO A 282 14.18 3.74 0.95
N SER A 283 13.86 3.94 2.24
CA SER A 283 13.77 2.89 3.24
C SER A 283 12.48 2.94 4.03
N SER A 284 11.66 1.89 3.91
CA SER A 284 10.45 1.70 4.73
C SER A 284 9.49 2.90 4.76
N GLY A 285 9.33 3.58 3.64
CA GLY A 285 8.42 4.74 3.52
C GLY A 285 6.99 4.36 3.16
N ASN A 286 6.71 3.11 2.88
CA ASN A 286 5.39 2.59 2.55
C ASN A 286 4.69 3.31 1.39
N THR A 287 3.41 3.69 1.53
CA THR A 287 2.70 4.48 0.50
C THR A 287 3.31 5.88 0.38
N GLY A 288 3.34 6.41 -0.83
CA GLY A 288 4.09 7.63 -1.13
C GLY A 288 5.58 7.40 -1.39
N GLU A 289 6.11 6.20 -1.10
CA GLU A 289 7.44 5.75 -1.50
C GLU A 289 7.34 4.71 -2.62
N ALA A 290 7.03 3.46 -2.28
CA ALA A 290 6.98 2.34 -3.22
C ALA A 290 5.76 1.44 -3.06
N ASN A 291 5.10 1.45 -1.90
CA ASN A 291 3.85 0.72 -1.70
C ASN A 291 2.72 1.37 -2.49
N CYS A 292 2.03 0.57 -3.29
CA CYS A 292 0.97 1.02 -4.18
C CYS A 292 -0.32 1.35 -3.43
N TRP A 293 -0.96 2.47 -3.76
CA TRP A 293 -2.26 2.88 -3.21
C TRP A 293 -3.36 1.86 -3.49
N ARG A 294 -3.35 1.24 -4.66
CA ARG A 294 -4.34 0.23 -5.07
C ARG A 294 -4.33 -1.03 -4.24
N TYR A 295 -3.20 -1.36 -3.60
CA TYR A 295 -3.03 -2.59 -2.80
C TYR A 295 -3.12 -2.35 -1.30
N THR A 296 -3.59 -1.20 -0.87
CA THR A 296 -4.00 -0.95 0.52
C THR A 296 -5.46 -1.38 0.71
N THR A 297 -5.76 -2.15 1.74
CA THR A 297 -7.09 -2.78 1.89
C THR A 297 -7.90 -2.27 3.07
N ASP A 298 -7.30 -2.14 4.24
CA ASP A 298 -7.98 -1.59 5.40
C ASP A 298 -7.47 -0.18 5.67
N PRO A 299 -8.32 0.84 5.53
CA PRO A 299 -7.91 2.24 5.73
C PRO A 299 -7.42 2.54 7.15
N PHE A 300 -7.58 1.61 8.09
CA PHE A 300 -7.17 1.80 9.48
C PHE A 300 -5.98 0.93 9.91
N VAL A 301 -5.50 0.03 9.03
CA VAL A 301 -4.42 -0.92 9.31
C VAL A 301 -3.19 -0.64 8.47
N THR A 302 -3.38 -0.18 7.23
CA THR A 302 -2.30 0.19 6.31
C THR A 302 -2.37 1.66 5.97
N GLU A 303 -1.28 2.25 5.49
CA GLU A 303 -1.25 3.64 5.02
C GLU A 303 -2.04 3.81 3.71
N SER A 304 -3.38 3.66 3.75
CA SER A 304 -4.26 3.99 2.62
C SER A 304 -4.33 5.50 2.38
N ILE A 305 -4.89 5.94 1.25
CA ILE A 305 -5.15 7.37 1.00
C ILE A 305 -5.98 7.96 2.15
N GLU A 306 -7.04 7.27 2.60
CA GLU A 306 -7.85 7.76 3.72
C GLU A 306 -7.00 7.91 4.98
N GLN A 307 -6.29 6.87 5.40
CA GLN A 307 -5.54 6.88 6.65
C GLN A 307 -4.44 7.94 6.66
N ILE A 308 -3.61 7.98 5.61
CA ILE A 308 -2.48 8.90 5.57
C ILE A 308 -2.93 10.37 5.51
N THR A 309 -4.00 10.67 4.76
CA THR A 309 -4.54 12.03 4.67
C THR A 309 -5.44 12.41 5.86
N THR A 310 -5.83 11.45 6.69
CA THR A 310 -6.49 11.71 7.97
C THR A 310 -5.48 12.11 9.04
N VAL A 311 -4.34 11.39 9.11
CA VAL A 311 -3.34 11.59 10.17
C VAL A 311 -2.33 12.69 9.80
N PHE A 312 -1.97 12.79 8.53
CA PHE A 312 -0.98 13.72 7.99
C PHE A 312 -1.53 14.45 6.76
N PRO A 313 -2.57 15.30 6.92
CA PRO A 313 -3.24 15.95 5.79
C PRO A 313 -2.33 16.86 4.96
N HIS A 314 -1.21 17.32 5.53
CA HIS A 314 -0.23 18.22 4.94
C HIS A 314 0.87 17.51 4.11
N TRP A 315 1.04 16.17 4.25
CA TRP A 315 2.16 15.49 3.58
C TRP A 315 2.07 15.49 2.06
N PHE A 316 0.88 15.25 1.53
CA PHE A 316 0.59 15.25 0.10
C PHE A 316 -0.35 16.39 -0.26
N HIS A 317 -0.49 16.66 -1.57
CA HIS A 317 -1.47 17.64 -1.99
C HIS A 317 -2.90 17.19 -1.60
N PRO A 318 -3.74 18.07 -1.03
CA PRO A 318 -5.07 17.70 -0.53
C PRO A 318 -5.99 17.06 -1.57
N ARG A 319 -5.79 17.29 -2.87
CA ARG A 319 -6.55 16.66 -3.98
C ARG A 319 -6.41 15.14 -3.98
N LEU A 320 -5.32 14.57 -3.44
CA LEU A 320 -5.15 13.12 -3.33
C LEU A 320 -6.31 12.48 -2.56
N ARG A 321 -6.82 13.15 -1.52
CA ARG A 321 -7.89 12.61 -0.66
C ARG A 321 -9.21 12.40 -1.41
N PHE A 322 -9.45 13.07 -2.52
CA PHE A 322 -10.63 12.81 -3.35
C PHE A 322 -10.71 11.34 -3.83
N PHE A 323 -9.57 10.67 -3.94
CA PHE A 323 -9.50 9.27 -4.37
C PHE A 323 -9.56 8.25 -3.22
N ALA A 324 -9.75 8.66 -1.97
CA ALA A 324 -9.92 7.75 -0.85
C ALA A 324 -11.10 6.80 -1.09
N GLY A 325 -10.86 5.49 -1.02
CA GLY A 325 -11.86 4.45 -1.34
C GLY A 325 -12.12 4.24 -2.83
N ARG A 326 -11.51 5.06 -3.70
CA ARG A 326 -11.62 5.00 -5.17
C ARG A 326 -10.23 5.01 -5.83
N GLU A 327 -9.28 4.32 -5.25
CA GLU A 327 -7.90 4.25 -5.75
C GLU A 327 -7.83 3.64 -7.16
N ASP A 328 -8.82 2.85 -7.57
CA ASP A 328 -9.00 2.36 -8.96
C ASP A 328 -9.19 3.49 -9.99
N LYS A 329 -9.64 4.67 -9.55
CA LYS A 329 -9.85 5.87 -10.39
C LYS A 329 -8.64 6.80 -10.42
N LEU A 330 -7.64 6.58 -9.55
CA LEU A 330 -6.45 7.39 -9.50
C LEU A 330 -5.66 7.26 -10.82
N PRO A 331 -5.31 8.38 -11.52
CA PRO A 331 -4.68 8.30 -12.83
C PRO A 331 -3.22 7.84 -12.81
N PHE A 332 -2.64 7.70 -11.63
CA PHE A 332 -1.27 7.22 -11.38
C PHE A 332 -1.26 6.21 -10.22
N ASP A 333 -0.11 5.62 -9.91
CA ASP A 333 0.20 4.97 -8.64
C ASP A 333 1.70 5.12 -8.38
N GLN A 334 2.23 4.53 -7.31
CA GLN A 334 3.63 4.69 -6.94
C GLN A 334 4.61 4.21 -8.03
N ASN A 335 4.27 3.18 -8.80
CA ASN A 335 5.05 2.80 -9.97
C ASN A 335 5.21 3.94 -10.99
N SER A 336 4.25 4.86 -11.09
CA SER A 336 4.35 6.02 -11.97
C SER A 336 5.33 7.07 -11.43
N VAL A 337 5.33 7.30 -10.10
CA VAL A 337 6.30 8.20 -9.44
C VAL A 337 7.71 7.66 -9.62
N LEU A 338 7.92 6.39 -9.33
CA LEU A 338 9.21 5.71 -9.42
C LEU A 338 9.73 5.60 -10.86
N ALA A 339 8.83 5.51 -11.84
CA ALA A 339 9.20 5.50 -13.25
C ALA A 339 9.87 6.80 -13.72
N LEU A 340 9.61 7.94 -13.06
CA LEU A 340 10.33 9.20 -13.36
C LEU A 340 11.83 9.13 -13.00
N ILE A 341 12.21 8.19 -12.12
CA ILE A 341 13.61 7.97 -11.74
C ILE A 341 14.36 7.22 -12.84
N ALA A 342 13.69 6.30 -13.54
CA ALA A 342 14.32 5.48 -14.58
C ALA A 342 14.93 6.35 -15.72
N PRO A 343 16.13 5.99 -16.22
CA PRO A 343 16.93 4.78 -16.00
C PRO A 343 17.94 4.87 -14.83
N ARG A 344 17.89 5.91 -13.99
CA ARG A 344 18.77 6.12 -12.84
C ARG A 344 18.57 5.02 -11.80
N SER A 345 19.54 4.84 -10.90
CA SER A 345 19.55 3.70 -9.97
C SER A 345 18.51 3.84 -8.85
N LEU A 346 17.76 2.76 -8.61
CA LEU A 346 16.69 2.69 -7.61
C LEU A 346 16.74 1.37 -6.84
N LEU A 347 16.88 1.44 -5.51
CA LEU A 347 16.72 0.26 -4.65
C LEU A 347 15.44 0.41 -3.81
N LEU A 348 14.45 -0.43 -4.04
CA LEU A 348 13.26 -0.51 -3.20
C LEU A 348 13.56 -1.37 -1.98
N THR A 349 13.32 -0.85 -0.76
CA THR A 349 13.63 -1.59 0.47
C THR A 349 12.65 -1.29 1.60
N CYS A 350 12.17 -2.35 2.24
CA CYS A 350 11.37 -2.25 3.47
C CYS A 350 11.53 -3.50 4.34
N SER A 351 11.00 -3.44 5.55
CA SER A 351 10.82 -4.61 6.39
C SER A 351 9.46 -5.27 6.09
N TYR A 352 9.47 -6.56 5.79
CA TYR A 352 8.24 -7.33 5.57
C TYR A 352 7.59 -7.83 6.88
N THR A 353 8.19 -7.53 8.02
CA THR A 353 7.63 -7.83 9.35
C THR A 353 7.24 -6.58 10.13
N GLU A 354 7.34 -5.39 9.53
CA GLU A 354 6.79 -4.17 10.11
C GLU A 354 5.27 -4.08 9.87
N ASP A 355 4.55 -3.47 10.78
CA ASP A 355 3.09 -3.46 10.80
C ASP A 355 2.43 -2.24 10.13
N GLN A 356 3.19 -1.42 9.41
CA GLN A 356 2.67 -0.28 8.63
C GLN A 356 2.74 -0.50 7.13
N GLY A 357 3.53 -1.49 6.70
CA GLY A 357 3.87 -1.70 5.32
C GLY A 357 3.03 -2.74 4.61
N SER A 358 3.10 -2.69 3.29
CA SER A 358 2.70 -3.77 2.42
C SER A 358 3.89 -4.14 1.53
N ASP A 359 4.66 -5.11 1.98
CA ASP A 359 5.73 -5.76 1.22
C ASP A 359 5.23 -6.27 -0.13
N PHE A 360 3.99 -6.72 -0.21
CA PHE A 360 3.33 -7.06 -1.47
C PHE A 360 3.31 -5.88 -2.45
N GLY A 361 2.95 -4.68 -1.99
CA GLY A 361 2.91 -3.48 -2.84
C GLY A 361 4.31 -3.08 -3.34
N PHE A 362 5.37 -3.27 -2.55
CA PHE A 362 6.75 -3.08 -2.98
C PHE A 362 7.15 -4.04 -4.11
N GLU A 363 6.80 -5.33 -3.96
CA GLU A 363 7.04 -6.32 -5.03
C GLU A 363 6.28 -5.98 -6.31
N GLN A 364 5.03 -5.54 -6.21
CA GLN A 364 4.25 -5.15 -7.38
C GLN A 364 4.82 -3.92 -8.07
N SER A 365 5.29 -2.91 -7.32
CA SER A 365 6.00 -1.76 -7.87
C SER A 365 7.28 -2.18 -8.60
N PHE A 366 8.09 -3.04 -7.99
CA PHE A 366 9.30 -3.57 -8.62
C PHE A 366 8.98 -4.29 -9.94
N ARG A 367 8.01 -5.21 -9.93
CA ARG A 367 7.58 -5.97 -11.13
C ARG A 367 7.04 -5.04 -12.23
N ALA A 368 6.30 -3.99 -11.86
CA ALA A 368 5.78 -3.03 -12.81
C ALA A 368 6.88 -2.15 -13.44
N LEU A 369 7.99 -1.94 -12.72
CA LEU A 369 9.12 -1.13 -13.17
C LEU A 369 10.17 -1.90 -13.97
N GLN A 370 10.32 -3.21 -13.76
CA GLN A 370 11.28 -4.01 -14.51
C GLN A 370 11.19 -3.79 -16.03
N PRO A 371 10.00 -3.85 -16.67
CA PRO A 371 9.88 -3.60 -18.10
C PRO A 371 10.30 -2.16 -18.52
N VAL A 372 10.12 -1.18 -17.63
CA VAL A 372 10.53 0.22 -17.88
C VAL A 372 12.06 0.32 -17.94
N TYR A 373 12.74 -0.29 -16.98
CA TYR A 373 14.21 -0.33 -16.94
C TYR A 373 14.81 -1.16 -18.09
N GLU A 374 14.16 -2.25 -18.48
CA GLU A 374 14.52 -3.05 -19.66
C GLU A 374 14.37 -2.24 -20.94
N PHE A 375 13.24 -1.54 -21.12
CA PHE A 375 12.98 -0.67 -22.27
C PHE A 375 14.04 0.44 -22.41
N LEU A 376 14.49 0.98 -21.27
CA LEU A 376 15.51 2.05 -21.22
C LEU A 376 16.95 1.52 -21.25
N GLY A 377 17.16 0.20 -21.41
CA GLY A 377 18.49 -0.42 -21.51
C GLY A 377 19.27 -0.46 -20.18
N ALA A 378 18.58 -0.33 -19.04
CA ALA A 378 19.20 -0.26 -17.72
C ALA A 378 18.63 -1.27 -16.70
N PRO A 379 18.45 -2.57 -17.06
CA PRO A 379 17.77 -3.54 -16.21
C PRO A 379 18.47 -3.81 -14.87
N ARG A 380 19.76 -3.48 -14.74
CA ARG A 380 20.54 -3.64 -13.50
C ARG A 380 20.41 -2.47 -12.54
N ASN A 381 19.78 -1.37 -12.96
CA ASN A 381 19.67 -0.14 -12.16
C ASN A 381 18.47 -0.18 -11.21
N ILE A 382 17.66 -1.23 -11.23
CA ILE A 382 16.57 -1.39 -10.26
C ILE A 382 16.82 -2.64 -9.38
N GLY A 383 16.63 -2.47 -8.07
CA GLY A 383 16.76 -3.54 -7.07
C GLY A 383 15.57 -3.61 -6.13
N LEU A 384 15.39 -4.79 -5.53
CA LEU A 384 14.41 -5.03 -4.46
C LEU A 384 15.08 -5.76 -3.31
N ARG A 385 15.01 -5.19 -2.10
CA ARG A 385 15.57 -5.78 -0.88
C ARG A 385 14.53 -5.74 0.24
N LEU A 386 13.80 -6.82 0.40
CA LEU A 386 12.89 -7.01 1.53
C LEU A 386 13.64 -7.75 2.67
N ARG A 387 13.52 -7.26 3.89
CA ARG A 387 14.17 -7.83 5.08
C ARG A 387 13.19 -8.13 6.20
N ALA A 388 13.53 -9.05 7.08
CA ALA A 388 12.89 -9.19 8.38
C ALA A 388 13.42 -8.10 9.34
N GLY A 389 12.63 -7.73 10.32
CA GLY A 389 13.05 -6.81 11.39
C GLY A 389 12.04 -5.70 11.67
N PRO A 390 12.39 -4.78 12.58
CA PRO A 390 11.53 -3.65 12.92
C PRO A 390 11.50 -2.60 11.82
N HIS A 391 10.58 -1.63 11.95
CA HIS A 391 10.51 -0.47 11.09
C HIS A 391 11.84 0.33 11.00
N PRO A 392 12.57 0.64 12.10
CA PRO A 392 13.80 1.40 12.02
C PRO A 392 14.87 0.72 11.16
N THR A 393 15.57 1.54 10.38
CA THR A 393 16.76 1.14 9.60
C THR A 393 17.92 0.83 10.53
N THR A 394 18.58 -0.31 10.32
CA THR A 394 19.74 -0.78 11.09
C THR A 394 21.06 -0.43 10.40
N ALA A 395 22.18 -0.56 11.12
CA ALA A 395 23.50 -0.39 10.52
C ALA A 395 23.74 -1.36 9.36
N GLY A 396 23.30 -2.63 9.48
CA GLY A 396 23.39 -3.61 8.41
C GLY A 396 22.57 -3.25 7.17
N ASP A 397 21.47 -2.49 7.34
CA ASP A 397 20.71 -1.98 6.21
C ASP A 397 21.51 -0.91 5.46
N ILE A 398 22.14 0.03 6.17
CA ILE A 398 22.96 1.08 5.57
C ILE A 398 24.14 0.49 4.80
N GLU A 399 24.83 -0.51 5.35
CA GLU A 399 25.90 -1.22 4.63
C GLU A 399 25.36 -1.85 3.31
N SER A 400 24.18 -2.43 3.35
CA SER A 400 23.57 -3.03 2.15
C SER A 400 23.14 -1.97 1.13
N TYR A 401 22.73 -0.77 1.57
CA TYR A 401 22.43 0.35 0.67
C TYR A 401 23.70 0.83 -0.03
N LEU A 402 24.79 0.91 0.71
CA LEU A 402 26.09 1.27 0.14
C LEU A 402 26.64 0.19 -0.79
N ASP A 403 26.38 -1.10 -0.52
CA ASP A 403 26.68 -2.18 -1.47
C ASP A 403 25.95 -2.01 -2.81
N PHE A 404 24.67 -1.64 -2.77
CA PHE A 404 23.92 -1.31 -3.98
C PHE A 404 24.49 -0.07 -4.68
N LEU A 405 24.80 0.99 -3.93
CA LEU A 405 25.36 2.21 -4.49
C LEU A 405 26.76 1.98 -5.09
N ASP A 406 27.60 1.13 -4.50
CA ASP A 406 28.89 0.76 -5.07
C ASP A 406 28.72 0.00 -6.42
N ILE A 407 27.66 -0.81 -6.55
CA ILE A 407 27.31 -1.41 -7.85
C ILE A 407 26.83 -0.34 -8.84
N ALA A 408 25.92 0.51 -8.41
CA ALA A 408 25.29 1.55 -9.23
C ALA A 408 26.30 2.60 -9.75
N PHE A 409 27.36 2.84 -9.01
CA PHE A 409 28.40 3.82 -9.29
C PHE A 409 29.69 3.19 -9.85
N ASP A 410 29.62 1.97 -10.37
CA ASP A 410 30.74 1.23 -10.96
C ASP A 410 31.95 1.02 -10.03
N ARG A 411 31.75 1.11 -8.71
CA ARG A 411 32.78 0.87 -7.69
C ARG A 411 32.91 -0.62 -7.33
N ALA A 412 31.89 -1.43 -7.61
CA ALA A 412 31.88 -2.88 -7.44
C ALA A 412 31.25 -3.57 -8.69
N PRO A 413 31.84 -3.44 -9.89
CA PRO A 413 31.20 -3.83 -11.14
C PRO A 413 30.93 -5.35 -11.25
N ASN A 414 31.66 -6.18 -10.50
CA ASN A 414 31.51 -7.65 -10.49
C ASN A 414 30.46 -8.17 -9.53
N ARG A 415 29.82 -7.27 -8.74
CA ARG A 415 28.72 -7.65 -7.85
C ARG A 415 27.38 -7.52 -8.58
N THR A 416 26.41 -8.31 -8.14
CA THR A 416 25.02 -8.27 -8.63
C THR A 416 24.08 -8.33 -7.44
N LEU A 417 23.09 -7.47 -7.41
CA LEU A 417 22.02 -7.57 -6.43
C LEU A 417 20.98 -8.57 -6.91
N VAL A 418 20.67 -9.55 -6.06
CA VAL A 418 19.59 -10.51 -6.30
C VAL A 418 18.33 -9.97 -5.60
N PRO A 419 17.22 -9.73 -6.32
CA PRO A 419 15.97 -9.28 -5.70
C PRO A 419 15.47 -10.26 -4.65
N THR A 420 15.00 -9.74 -3.52
CA THR A 420 14.43 -10.55 -2.44
C THR A 420 12.91 -10.45 -2.47
N PHE A 421 12.23 -11.54 -2.81
CA PHE A 421 10.77 -11.63 -2.81
C PHE A 421 10.25 -12.37 -1.57
N VAL A 422 9.11 -11.95 -1.06
CA VAL A 422 8.33 -12.63 -0.01
C VAL A 422 7.14 -13.37 -0.64
N PHE A 423 6.52 -12.77 -1.68
CA PHE A 423 5.38 -13.35 -2.39
C PHE A 423 5.76 -13.93 -3.75
N GLY A 424 6.96 -14.33 -4.01
CA GLY A 424 7.59 -14.78 -5.27
C GLY A 424 6.74 -15.55 -6.29
N TYR A 425 5.42 -15.65 -6.08
CA TYR A 425 4.47 -16.34 -6.95
C TYR A 425 4.29 -15.63 -8.29
N THR A 426 4.29 -16.42 -9.37
CA THR A 426 3.72 -16.04 -10.68
C THR A 426 2.83 -17.18 -11.20
N PHE A 427 1.81 -16.83 -11.97
CA PHE A 427 0.92 -17.83 -12.56
C PHE A 427 1.63 -18.75 -13.53
N ASP A 428 2.57 -18.22 -14.32
CA ASP A 428 3.30 -19.01 -15.33
C ASP A 428 4.26 -20.01 -14.68
N ASP A 429 4.98 -19.61 -13.62
CA ASP A 429 5.84 -20.54 -12.87
C ASP A 429 5.01 -21.64 -12.20
N TRP A 430 3.88 -21.26 -11.57
CA TRP A 430 2.96 -22.23 -11.00
C TRP A 430 2.42 -23.21 -12.05
N LYS A 431 1.98 -22.73 -13.19
CA LYS A 431 1.44 -23.53 -14.29
C LYS A 431 2.49 -24.52 -14.81
N ALA A 432 3.73 -24.06 -15.01
CA ALA A 432 4.83 -24.90 -15.45
C ALA A 432 5.15 -26.00 -14.44
N GLN A 433 5.14 -25.68 -13.14
CA GLN A 433 5.51 -26.59 -12.06
C GLN A 433 4.38 -27.58 -11.71
N SER A 434 3.14 -27.12 -11.67
CA SER A 434 2.00 -27.92 -11.22
C SER A 434 1.61 -29.01 -12.22
N GLY A 435 1.87 -28.80 -13.51
CA GLY A 435 1.37 -29.63 -14.60
C GLY A 435 -0.15 -29.62 -14.72
N GLU A 436 -0.83 -28.64 -14.08
CA GLU A 436 -2.28 -28.53 -14.09
C GLU A 436 -2.81 -28.01 -15.45
N SER A 437 -4.03 -28.36 -15.75
CA SER A 437 -4.76 -27.97 -16.96
C SER A 437 -6.17 -27.53 -16.63
N PRO A 438 -6.89 -26.88 -17.56
CA PRO A 438 -8.30 -26.55 -17.37
C PRO A 438 -9.11 -27.78 -16.93
N ALA A 439 -10.14 -27.56 -16.08
CA ALA A 439 -11.03 -28.64 -15.65
C ALA A 439 -11.67 -29.33 -16.85
N SER A 440 -11.75 -30.66 -16.83
CA SER A 440 -12.66 -31.37 -17.71
C SER A 440 -14.10 -30.92 -17.41
N LYS A 441 -14.97 -30.86 -18.40
CA LYS A 441 -16.39 -30.46 -18.26
C LYS A 441 -17.17 -31.28 -17.21
N GLN A 442 -16.58 -32.34 -16.66
CA GLN A 442 -17.17 -33.30 -15.74
C GLN A 442 -16.62 -33.27 -14.30
N ALA A 443 -15.93 -32.19 -13.86
CA ALA A 443 -15.52 -32.10 -12.48
C ALA A 443 -16.76 -32.19 -11.57
N SER A 444 -16.95 -33.34 -10.89
CA SER A 444 -18.11 -33.62 -10.04
C SER A 444 -18.18 -32.74 -8.80
N ASP A 445 -17.02 -32.26 -8.32
CA ASP A 445 -16.89 -31.30 -7.20
C ASP A 445 -16.07 -30.09 -7.60
N LYS A 446 -16.77 -29.08 -8.10
CA LYS A 446 -16.18 -27.83 -8.62
C LYS A 446 -15.45 -27.03 -7.54
N ILE A 447 -16.01 -27.01 -6.31
CA ILE A 447 -15.43 -26.29 -5.17
C ILE A 447 -14.09 -26.91 -4.80
N ARG A 448 -14.05 -28.24 -4.63
CA ARG A 448 -12.79 -28.93 -4.33
C ARG A 448 -11.80 -28.85 -5.46
N TRP A 449 -12.26 -28.85 -6.72
CA TRP A 449 -11.38 -28.63 -7.86
C TRP A 449 -10.67 -27.27 -7.77
N ALA A 450 -11.38 -26.19 -7.44
CA ALA A 450 -10.78 -24.84 -7.34
C ALA A 450 -9.78 -24.73 -6.17
N LEU A 451 -10.14 -25.30 -5.02
CA LEU A 451 -9.29 -25.27 -3.82
C LEU A 451 -8.06 -26.18 -3.94
N GLY A 452 -8.14 -27.23 -4.77
CA GLY A 452 -7.06 -28.19 -4.95
C GLY A 452 -7.03 -29.27 -3.87
N SER A 453 -6.02 -30.11 -3.94
CA SER A 453 -5.89 -31.29 -3.09
C SER A 453 -5.06 -30.99 -1.85
N GLU A 454 -5.68 -31.08 -0.69
CA GLU A 454 -4.99 -31.01 0.60
C GLU A 454 -4.02 -32.22 0.72
N PRO A 455 -2.73 -32.01 0.99
CA PRO A 455 -1.79 -33.11 1.17
C PRO A 455 -2.06 -33.84 2.49
N ALA A 456 -1.76 -35.14 2.53
CA ALA A 456 -1.98 -35.99 3.71
C ALA A 456 -1.16 -35.55 4.94
N GLN A 457 0.00 -34.93 4.71
CA GLN A 457 0.85 -34.33 5.74
C GLN A 457 1.33 -32.97 5.27
N VAL A 458 1.26 -31.97 6.14
CA VAL A 458 1.65 -30.59 5.88
C VAL A 458 2.75 -30.17 6.85
N PRO A 459 4.04 -30.52 6.59
CA PRO A 459 5.11 -29.98 7.40
C PRO A 459 5.34 -28.52 7.05
N PHE A 460 5.03 -27.60 7.96
CA PHE A 460 5.49 -26.22 7.88
C PHE A 460 6.70 -26.01 8.79
N PRO A 461 7.62 -25.10 8.45
CA PRO A 461 8.71 -24.78 9.34
C PRO A 461 8.17 -24.27 10.67
N SER A 462 8.66 -24.85 11.76
CA SER A 462 8.18 -24.61 13.13
C SER A 462 8.53 -23.23 13.70
N LYS A 463 9.24 -22.39 12.98
CA LYS A 463 9.66 -21.05 13.42
C LYS A 463 9.04 -20.01 12.50
N ALA A 464 7.85 -19.53 12.87
CA ALA A 464 7.40 -18.24 12.41
C ALA A 464 8.32 -17.14 12.96
N PRO A 465 8.71 -16.12 12.18
CA PRO A 465 9.44 -14.98 12.70
C PRO A 465 8.68 -14.37 13.87
N LYS A 466 9.40 -14.03 14.93
CA LYS A 466 8.78 -13.32 16.05
C LYS A 466 8.28 -11.97 15.54
N HIS A 467 6.99 -11.70 15.70
CA HIS A 467 6.46 -10.36 15.46
C HIS A 467 7.25 -9.36 16.30
N ILE A 468 7.82 -8.37 15.63
CA ILE A 468 8.40 -7.23 16.30
C ILE A 468 7.27 -6.24 16.49
N LEU A 469 6.87 -6.09 17.75
CA LEU A 469 5.86 -5.13 18.16
C LEU A 469 6.25 -3.71 17.72
N VAL A 470 5.32 -3.01 17.07
CA VAL A 470 5.39 -1.55 17.02
C VAL A 470 5.37 -1.00 18.44
N SER A 471 6.10 0.08 18.65
CA SER A 471 6.08 0.74 19.96
C SER A 471 4.63 1.11 20.33
N ALA A 472 4.25 0.90 21.58
CA ALA A 472 2.93 1.24 22.09
C ALA A 472 2.51 2.68 21.75
N GLY A 473 3.45 3.63 21.79
CA GLY A 473 3.20 5.03 21.47
C GLY A 473 2.80 5.29 20.01
N TRP A 474 3.32 4.50 19.08
CA TRP A 474 2.96 4.63 17.66
C TRP A 474 1.54 4.14 17.40
N MET A 475 1.15 3.03 18.01
CA MET A 475 -0.22 2.52 17.94
C MET A 475 -1.23 3.47 18.59
N GLU A 476 -0.87 4.09 19.71
CA GLU A 476 -1.70 5.10 20.36
C GLU A 476 -1.85 6.36 19.50
N LEU A 477 -0.78 6.80 18.83
CA LEU A 477 -0.80 7.92 17.91
C LEU A 477 -1.70 7.65 16.70
N LEU A 478 -1.55 6.47 16.09
CA LEU A 478 -2.28 6.11 14.86
C LEU A 478 -3.74 5.73 15.13
N TYR A 479 -4.00 5.00 16.21
CA TYR A 479 -5.31 4.40 16.48
C TYR A 479 -6.00 4.94 17.73
N GLY A 480 -5.33 5.77 18.54
CA GLY A 480 -5.89 6.39 19.75
C GLY A 480 -6.35 5.38 20.81
N ARG A 481 -5.65 4.25 20.97
CA ARG A 481 -6.10 3.12 21.79
C ARG A 481 -5.03 2.59 22.74
N PRO A 482 -5.35 2.37 24.02
CA PRO A 482 -4.46 1.64 24.91
C PRO A 482 -4.32 0.18 24.46
N LEU A 483 -3.11 -0.37 24.48
CA LEU A 483 -2.81 -1.77 24.11
C LEU A 483 -3.38 -2.81 25.08
N LYS A 484 -3.71 -2.41 26.33
CA LYS A 484 -4.31 -3.32 27.32
C LYS A 484 -5.82 -3.11 27.38
N SER A 485 -6.58 -4.18 27.20
CA SER A 485 -8.02 -4.20 27.46
C SER A 485 -8.32 -4.59 28.91
N THR A 486 -9.28 -3.89 29.51
CA THR A 486 -9.80 -4.21 30.86
C THR A 486 -11.06 -5.09 30.77
N VAL A 487 -11.60 -5.30 29.59
CA VAL A 487 -12.88 -6.01 29.38
C VAL A 487 -12.71 -7.41 28.78
N MET A 488 -11.55 -7.69 28.18
CA MET A 488 -11.26 -8.99 27.56
C MET A 488 -9.89 -9.52 27.97
N LYS A 489 -9.77 -10.85 27.95
CA LYS A 489 -8.51 -11.60 28.08
C LYS A 489 -8.34 -12.49 26.86
N SER A 490 -7.10 -12.83 26.51
CA SER A 490 -6.81 -13.79 25.45
C SER A 490 -6.06 -15.00 25.98
N ILE A 491 -6.36 -16.17 25.40
CA ILE A 491 -5.62 -17.41 25.64
C ILE A 491 -5.21 -18.02 24.30
N PRO A 492 -4.00 -18.58 24.21
CA PRO A 492 -3.55 -19.23 22.99
C PRO A 492 -4.28 -20.57 22.80
N VAL A 493 -4.73 -20.83 21.58
CA VAL A 493 -5.35 -22.09 21.18
C VAL A 493 -4.51 -22.73 20.07
N PRO A 494 -3.83 -23.84 20.33
CA PRO A 494 -3.13 -24.57 19.29
C PRO A 494 -4.15 -25.25 18.35
N PHE A 495 -3.87 -25.24 17.06
CA PHE A 495 -4.70 -25.91 16.06
C PHE A 495 -3.88 -26.34 14.85
N GLY A 496 -4.44 -27.21 14.02
CA GLY A 496 -3.76 -27.70 12.81
C GLY A 496 -2.39 -28.29 13.12
N VAL A 497 -1.41 -28.00 12.25
CA VAL A 497 -0.02 -28.42 12.44
C VAL A 497 0.81 -27.19 12.84
N ASP A 498 1.22 -27.11 14.09
CA ASP A 498 2.04 -26.04 14.67
C ASP A 498 1.46 -24.61 14.51
N LEU A 499 0.14 -24.48 14.43
CA LEU A 499 -0.54 -23.19 14.36
C LEU A 499 -1.11 -22.78 15.73
N LYS A 500 -1.20 -21.47 15.95
CA LYS A 500 -1.78 -20.87 17.14
C LYS A 500 -2.77 -19.79 16.74
N ALA A 501 -3.93 -19.83 17.38
CA ALA A 501 -4.93 -18.77 17.38
C ALA A 501 -4.96 -18.10 18.76
N ASP A 502 -5.47 -16.88 18.84
CA ASP A 502 -5.81 -16.21 20.08
C ASP A 502 -7.33 -16.30 20.28
N LEU A 503 -7.75 -16.88 21.41
CA LEU A 503 -9.14 -16.92 21.84
C LEU A 503 -9.37 -15.77 22.83
N TYR A 504 -10.07 -14.75 22.38
CA TYR A 504 -10.50 -13.62 23.20
C TYR A 504 -11.79 -13.95 23.94
N LEU A 505 -11.80 -13.71 25.23
CA LEU A 505 -12.90 -14.01 26.13
C LEU A 505 -13.24 -12.78 26.97
N PRO A 506 -14.49 -12.59 27.40
CA PRO A 506 -14.80 -11.67 28.49
C PRO A 506 -13.93 -11.97 29.72
N VAL A 507 -13.61 -10.97 30.53
CA VAL A 507 -12.86 -11.20 31.78
C VAL A 507 -13.58 -12.16 32.70
N LYS A 508 -14.91 -11.99 32.80
CA LYS A 508 -15.81 -12.95 33.50
C LYS A 508 -16.54 -13.80 32.47
N VAL A 509 -16.44 -15.11 32.60
CA VAL A 509 -17.12 -16.08 31.74
C VAL A 509 -18.14 -16.82 32.57
N GLU A 510 -19.40 -16.74 32.17
CA GLU A 510 -20.50 -17.50 32.78
C GLU A 510 -21.08 -18.43 31.72
N GLY A 511 -20.95 -19.74 31.94
CA GLY A 511 -21.43 -20.77 31.01
C GLY A 511 -20.63 -20.85 29.71
N LYS A 512 -21.23 -21.49 28.70
CA LYS A 512 -20.62 -21.63 27.35
C LYS A 512 -21.01 -20.46 26.48
N LEU A 513 -20.01 -19.87 25.84
CA LEU A 513 -20.17 -18.69 24.99
C LEU A 513 -20.37 -19.07 23.51
N PRO A 514 -21.23 -18.36 22.78
CA PRO A 514 -21.19 -18.42 21.31
C PRO A 514 -19.85 -17.97 20.80
N LEU A 515 -19.35 -18.61 19.73
CA LEU A 515 -18.03 -18.36 19.17
C LEU A 515 -18.13 -17.59 17.86
N VAL A 516 -17.37 -16.51 17.74
CA VAL A 516 -17.07 -15.86 16.47
C VAL A 516 -15.66 -16.23 16.03
N ILE A 517 -15.50 -16.81 14.86
CA ILE A 517 -14.21 -16.97 14.21
C ILE A 517 -14.02 -15.76 13.29
N TRP A 518 -13.06 -14.90 13.66
CA TRP A 518 -12.72 -13.71 12.93
C TRP A 518 -11.68 -14.01 11.84
N LEU A 519 -12.01 -13.70 10.60
CA LEU A 519 -11.17 -13.88 9.43
C LEU A 519 -10.83 -12.51 8.84
N HIS A 520 -9.54 -12.17 8.86
CA HIS A 520 -9.04 -10.83 8.52
C HIS A 520 -8.96 -10.58 7.00
N PRO A 521 -8.93 -9.29 6.57
CA PRO A 521 -8.73 -8.92 5.17
C PRO A 521 -7.31 -9.20 4.67
N PHE A 522 -6.98 -8.74 3.47
CA PHE A 522 -5.59 -8.61 3.05
C PHE A 522 -4.88 -7.64 3.99
N SER A 523 -4.01 -8.14 4.83
CA SER A 523 -3.39 -7.37 5.93
C SER A 523 -1.87 -7.48 5.95
N TYR A 524 -1.30 -8.20 5.00
CA TYR A 524 0.13 -8.40 4.80
C TYR A 524 0.87 -8.66 6.12
N SER A 525 1.82 -7.82 6.50
CA SER A 525 2.58 -7.95 7.75
C SER A 525 1.74 -7.81 9.03
N THR A 526 0.57 -7.17 8.97
CA THR A 526 -0.24 -6.88 10.16
C THR A 526 -1.05 -8.09 10.66
N GLY A 527 -1.43 -9.00 9.76
CA GLY A 527 -2.26 -10.16 10.11
C GLY A 527 -3.65 -9.77 10.61
N TYR A 528 -4.18 -10.48 11.59
CA TYR A 528 -5.51 -10.19 12.14
C TYR A 528 -5.55 -8.97 13.09
N SER A 529 -4.52 -8.14 13.07
CA SER A 529 -4.44 -6.89 13.85
C SER A 529 -4.54 -7.11 15.37
N ARG A 530 -3.61 -7.90 15.93
CA ARG A 530 -3.51 -8.20 17.38
C ARG A 530 -3.60 -6.98 18.27
N TYR A 531 -3.22 -5.84 17.74
CA TYR A 531 -3.14 -4.58 18.47
C TYR A 531 -4.38 -3.71 18.28
N ALA A 532 -5.26 -4.05 17.38
CA ALA A 532 -6.54 -3.37 17.20
C ALA A 532 -7.59 -3.94 18.17
N LYS A 533 -8.33 -3.06 18.84
CA LYS A 533 -9.40 -3.49 19.75
C LYS A 533 -10.65 -3.98 19.03
N ALA A 534 -10.97 -3.36 17.93
CA ALA A 534 -12.17 -3.71 17.17
C ALA A 534 -11.85 -4.82 16.16
N PRO A 535 -12.76 -5.79 15.96
CA PRO A 535 -14.09 -5.88 16.59
C PRO A 535 -14.11 -6.63 17.94
N PHE A 536 -12.95 -7.09 18.46
CA PHE A 536 -12.86 -8.11 19.53
C PHE A 536 -13.44 -7.63 20.86
N GLU A 537 -13.12 -6.38 21.25
CA GLU A 537 -13.56 -5.85 22.54
C GLU A 537 -15.08 -5.70 22.61
N GLU A 538 -15.71 -5.27 21.52
CA GLU A 538 -17.16 -5.14 21.47
C GLU A 538 -17.86 -6.52 21.43
N LEU A 539 -17.36 -7.45 20.65
CA LEU A 539 -17.88 -8.82 20.62
C LEU A 539 -17.78 -9.50 21.98
N THR A 540 -16.64 -9.35 22.68
CA THR A 540 -16.48 -9.92 24.03
C THR A 540 -17.39 -9.23 25.05
N ARG A 541 -17.60 -7.92 24.95
CA ARG A 541 -18.56 -7.18 25.80
C ARG A 541 -19.99 -7.67 25.59
N ARG A 542 -20.34 -8.03 24.36
CA ARG A 542 -21.64 -8.64 24.02
C ARG A 542 -21.73 -10.12 24.38
N GLY A 543 -20.69 -10.69 25.01
CA GLY A 543 -20.68 -12.07 25.52
C GLY A 543 -20.37 -13.12 24.44
N TYR A 544 -19.62 -12.80 23.42
CA TYR A 544 -19.04 -13.73 22.46
C TYR A 544 -17.62 -14.10 22.86
N ALA A 545 -17.24 -15.35 22.63
CA ALA A 545 -15.83 -15.72 22.47
C ALA A 545 -15.40 -15.38 21.03
N VAL A 546 -14.18 -14.89 20.84
CA VAL A 546 -13.67 -14.56 19.51
C VAL A 546 -12.34 -15.28 19.27
N LEU A 547 -12.29 -16.14 18.25
CA LEU A 547 -11.06 -16.80 17.82
C LEU A 547 -10.50 -16.06 16.60
N ALA A 548 -9.24 -15.64 16.68
CA ALA A 548 -8.54 -14.98 15.60
C ALA A 548 -7.16 -15.59 15.39
N PHE A 549 -6.74 -15.68 14.13
CA PHE A 549 -5.43 -16.21 13.73
C PHE A 549 -5.00 -15.61 12.37
N ASP A 550 -3.70 -15.63 12.10
CA ASP A 550 -3.18 -15.17 10.83
C ASP A 550 -3.41 -16.21 9.73
N LEU A 551 -4.01 -15.79 8.63
CA LEU A 551 -4.08 -16.58 7.41
C LEU A 551 -2.67 -16.76 6.81
N ILE A 552 -2.43 -17.83 6.07
CA ILE A 552 -1.15 -18.06 5.41
C ILE A 552 -0.81 -16.89 4.48
N GLY A 553 0.43 -16.42 4.51
CA GLY A 553 0.90 -15.26 3.75
C GLY A 553 0.67 -13.92 4.44
N PHE A 554 0.17 -13.92 5.69
CA PHE A 554 -0.12 -12.71 6.45
C PHE A 554 0.38 -12.79 7.89
N GLY A 555 0.67 -11.63 8.46
CA GLY A 555 1.07 -11.51 9.84
C GLY A 555 2.29 -12.35 10.19
N THR A 556 2.18 -13.16 11.25
CA THR A 556 3.25 -14.09 11.66
C THR A 556 3.54 -15.18 10.64
N ARG A 557 2.72 -15.30 9.60
CA ARG A 557 2.80 -16.34 8.56
C ARG A 557 3.13 -15.79 7.18
N VAL A 558 3.64 -14.55 7.10
CA VAL A 558 3.96 -13.89 5.82
C VAL A 558 4.97 -14.72 5.01
N GLU A 559 6.01 -15.26 5.64
CA GLU A 559 7.02 -16.07 4.96
C GLU A 559 6.52 -17.46 4.49
N HIS A 560 5.41 -17.96 5.06
CA HIS A 560 4.87 -19.26 4.67
C HIS A 560 4.31 -19.27 3.25
N ALA A 561 3.97 -18.11 2.68
CA ALA A 561 3.50 -18.01 1.30
C ALA A 561 4.63 -18.17 0.28
N LYS A 562 5.87 -17.76 0.64
CA LYS A 562 7.00 -17.66 -0.28
C LYS A 562 7.23 -18.93 -1.11
N ASP A 563 7.29 -20.08 -0.45
CA ASP A 563 7.60 -21.36 -1.09
C ASP A 563 6.38 -22.28 -1.14
N PHE A 564 5.18 -21.72 -0.93
CA PHE A 564 3.98 -22.57 -0.81
C PHE A 564 3.74 -23.41 -2.06
N TYR A 565 3.78 -22.83 -3.24
CA TYR A 565 3.54 -23.55 -4.49
C TYR A 565 4.71 -24.43 -4.95
N LEU A 566 5.92 -24.16 -4.47
CA LEU A 566 7.05 -25.08 -4.63
C LEU A 566 6.81 -26.40 -3.88
N ARG A 567 6.19 -26.33 -2.71
CA ARG A 567 5.89 -27.49 -1.86
C ARG A 567 4.56 -28.16 -2.21
N TYR A 568 3.55 -27.37 -2.54
CA TYR A 568 2.16 -27.82 -2.75
C TYR A 568 1.58 -27.28 -4.07
N PRO A 569 2.13 -27.66 -5.23
CA PRO A 569 1.73 -27.09 -6.52
C PRO A 569 0.26 -27.37 -6.89
N LYS A 570 -0.35 -28.41 -6.31
CA LYS A 570 -1.72 -28.83 -6.58
C LYS A 570 -2.74 -28.37 -5.52
N TRP A 571 -2.31 -27.66 -4.50
CA TRP A 571 -3.16 -27.09 -3.45
C TRP A 571 -3.13 -25.55 -3.53
N SER A 572 -4.27 -24.91 -3.41
CA SER A 572 -4.31 -23.44 -3.49
C SER A 572 -4.08 -22.77 -2.14
N LEU A 573 -3.60 -21.53 -2.13
CA LEU A 573 -3.50 -20.74 -0.90
C LEU A 573 -4.86 -20.60 -0.22
N LEU A 574 -5.93 -20.32 -0.98
CA LEU A 574 -7.28 -20.29 -0.42
C LEU A 574 -7.69 -21.64 0.13
N GLY A 575 -7.32 -22.75 -0.52
CA GLY A 575 -7.54 -24.11 -0.01
C GLY A 575 -6.89 -24.34 1.34
N LYS A 576 -5.65 -23.83 1.53
CA LYS A 576 -4.93 -23.88 2.81
C LYS A 576 -5.65 -23.02 3.88
N MET A 577 -6.09 -21.81 3.54
CA MET A 577 -6.82 -20.94 4.45
C MET A 577 -8.14 -21.58 4.92
N VAL A 578 -8.85 -22.24 4.02
CA VAL A 578 -10.07 -23.00 4.33
C VAL A 578 -9.78 -24.18 5.25
N ALA A 579 -8.73 -24.97 4.95
CA ALA A 579 -8.33 -26.10 5.79
C ALA A 579 -7.92 -25.64 7.21
N ASP A 580 -7.14 -24.56 7.32
CA ASP A 580 -6.76 -23.97 8.61
C ASP A 580 -7.99 -23.49 9.40
N THR A 581 -8.94 -22.83 8.73
CA THR A 581 -10.19 -22.39 9.38
C THR A 581 -11.00 -23.58 9.90
N ARG A 582 -11.11 -24.67 9.15
CA ARG A 582 -11.77 -25.89 9.60
C ARG A 582 -11.07 -26.54 10.80
N ALA A 583 -9.74 -26.54 10.81
CA ALA A 583 -8.94 -27.00 11.94
C ALA A 583 -9.14 -26.10 13.17
N ALA A 584 -9.20 -24.78 12.99
CA ALA A 584 -9.47 -23.80 14.05
C ALA A 584 -10.87 -23.99 14.65
N ILE A 585 -11.92 -24.26 13.83
CA ILE A 585 -13.26 -24.63 14.28
C ILE A 585 -13.18 -25.88 15.15
N THR A 586 -12.44 -26.90 14.75
CA THR A 586 -12.28 -28.14 15.50
C THR A 586 -11.64 -27.90 16.87
N ALA A 587 -10.56 -27.17 16.91
CA ALA A 587 -9.84 -26.85 18.15
C ALA A 587 -10.70 -26.00 19.10
N ALA A 588 -11.37 -24.97 18.61
CA ALA A 588 -12.22 -24.11 19.43
C ALA A 588 -13.45 -24.88 19.96
N ALA A 589 -14.06 -25.73 19.13
CA ALA A 589 -15.19 -26.57 19.52
C ALA A 589 -14.83 -27.63 20.59
N SER A 590 -13.57 -27.96 20.82
CA SER A 590 -13.12 -28.82 21.90
C SER A 590 -13.06 -28.13 23.26
N SER A 591 -13.12 -26.80 23.31
CA SER A 591 -13.09 -26.03 24.55
C SER A 591 -14.42 -26.10 25.28
N ASP A 592 -14.36 -26.29 26.61
CA ASP A 592 -15.56 -26.28 27.49
C ASP A 592 -16.20 -24.90 27.64
N MET A 593 -15.45 -23.82 27.23
CA MET A 593 -15.96 -22.46 27.27
C MET A 593 -16.79 -22.08 26.03
N VAL A 594 -16.83 -22.94 25.01
CA VAL A 594 -17.47 -22.65 23.73
C VAL A 594 -18.72 -23.44 23.51
N ASP A 595 -19.80 -22.79 23.09
CA ASP A 595 -21.01 -23.44 22.63
C ASP A 595 -20.87 -23.92 21.20
N ARG A 596 -20.72 -25.22 21.01
CA ARG A 596 -20.51 -25.86 19.70
C ARG A 596 -21.67 -25.67 18.71
N SER A 597 -22.87 -25.38 19.20
CA SER A 597 -24.05 -25.17 18.37
C SER A 597 -24.14 -23.73 17.83
N ARG A 598 -23.36 -22.79 18.40
CA ARG A 598 -23.39 -21.36 18.09
C ARG A 598 -22.01 -20.86 17.64
N ILE A 599 -21.50 -21.44 16.54
CA ILE A 599 -20.23 -21.00 15.88
C ILE A 599 -20.57 -20.16 14.67
N TYR A 600 -20.03 -18.96 14.60
CA TYR A 600 -20.24 -18.02 13.50
C TYR A 600 -18.92 -17.71 12.81
N LEU A 601 -18.91 -17.67 11.48
CA LEU A 601 -17.79 -17.15 10.70
C LEU A 601 -18.04 -15.68 10.37
N VAL A 602 -17.12 -14.82 10.72
CA VAL A 602 -17.18 -13.39 10.40
C VAL A 602 -15.93 -13.00 9.65
N GLY A 603 -16.08 -12.44 8.45
CA GLY A 603 -14.95 -12.09 7.63
C GLY A 603 -15.13 -10.80 6.83
N TYR A 604 -14.02 -10.08 6.64
CA TYR A 604 -13.96 -8.88 5.82
C TYR A 604 -13.01 -9.10 4.64
N SER A 605 -13.41 -8.69 3.44
CA SER A 605 -12.62 -8.81 2.21
C SER A 605 -12.11 -10.24 1.98
N LEU A 606 -10.80 -10.51 2.05
CA LEU A 606 -10.23 -11.87 1.96
C LEU A 606 -10.84 -12.82 3.01
N GLY A 607 -10.97 -12.36 4.26
CA GLY A 607 -11.57 -13.16 5.33
C GLY A 607 -13.00 -13.59 5.02
N GLY A 608 -13.77 -12.72 4.37
CA GLY A 608 -15.11 -13.08 3.90
C GLY A 608 -15.11 -14.15 2.79
N LYS A 609 -14.11 -14.11 1.88
CA LYS A 609 -13.90 -15.19 0.90
C LYS A 609 -13.64 -16.50 1.63
N VAL A 610 -12.70 -16.51 2.57
CA VAL A 610 -12.37 -17.71 3.37
C VAL A 610 -13.59 -18.22 4.14
N ALA A 611 -14.39 -17.33 4.74
CA ALA A 611 -15.62 -17.71 5.47
C ALA A 611 -16.61 -18.43 4.55
N LEU A 612 -16.89 -17.89 3.36
CA LEU A 612 -17.84 -18.47 2.39
C LEU A 612 -17.36 -19.85 1.90
N TRP A 613 -16.10 -19.95 1.46
CA TRP A 613 -15.54 -21.21 0.97
C TRP A 613 -15.42 -22.27 2.10
N THR A 614 -15.13 -21.84 3.35
CA THR A 614 -15.15 -22.74 4.51
C THR A 614 -16.55 -23.26 4.78
N ALA A 615 -17.53 -22.35 4.81
CA ALA A 615 -18.92 -22.74 5.07
C ALA A 615 -19.51 -23.64 3.98
N ALA A 616 -19.06 -23.51 2.73
CA ALA A 616 -19.47 -24.42 1.65
C ALA A 616 -19.01 -25.87 1.87
N LEU A 617 -17.92 -26.09 2.63
CA LEU A 617 -17.34 -27.41 2.90
C LEU A 617 -17.52 -27.90 4.33
N ASP A 618 -17.90 -27.04 5.26
CA ASP A 618 -18.03 -27.35 6.68
C ASP A 618 -19.45 -26.98 7.18
N PRO A 619 -20.25 -27.97 7.63
CA PRO A 619 -21.60 -27.69 8.07
C PRO A 619 -21.70 -27.14 9.51
N ARG A 620 -20.63 -27.13 10.30
CA ARG A 620 -20.61 -26.74 11.70
C ARG A 620 -20.92 -25.27 11.99
N PRO A 621 -20.50 -24.29 11.16
CA PRO A 621 -20.90 -22.90 11.39
C PRO A 621 -22.42 -22.73 11.30
N ALA A 622 -23.02 -22.17 12.35
CA ALA A 622 -24.46 -21.89 12.44
C ALA A 622 -24.86 -20.68 11.58
N GLY A 623 -23.94 -19.76 11.37
CA GLY A 623 -24.15 -18.59 10.51
C GLY A 623 -22.87 -17.96 10.03
N ILE A 624 -23.00 -17.11 9.00
CA ILE A 624 -21.88 -16.48 8.28
C ILE A 624 -22.19 -14.99 8.08
N ALA A 625 -21.28 -14.10 8.47
CA ALA A 625 -21.36 -12.67 8.17
C ALA A 625 -20.14 -12.23 7.38
N CYS A 626 -20.34 -11.67 6.19
CA CYS A 626 -19.28 -11.29 5.28
C CYS A 626 -19.43 -9.84 4.82
N VAL A 627 -18.32 -9.11 4.78
CA VAL A 627 -18.26 -7.71 4.33
C VAL A 627 -17.36 -7.59 3.12
N ALA A 628 -17.85 -6.98 2.04
CA ALA A 628 -17.06 -6.63 0.84
C ALA A 628 -16.22 -7.82 0.33
N SER A 629 -16.82 -8.99 0.17
CA SER A 629 -16.10 -10.26 0.11
C SER A 629 -15.89 -10.80 -1.28
N PHE A 630 -16.76 -10.51 -2.24
CA PHE A 630 -16.66 -11.09 -3.57
C PHE A 630 -17.40 -10.30 -4.64
N THR A 631 -17.05 -10.58 -5.88
CA THR A 631 -17.80 -10.24 -7.09
C THR A 631 -18.05 -11.50 -7.90
N PRO A 632 -19.13 -11.61 -8.68
CA PRO A 632 -19.34 -12.72 -9.60
C PRO A 632 -18.22 -12.81 -10.63
N LEU A 633 -17.54 -13.93 -10.70
CA LEU A 633 -16.35 -14.10 -11.53
C LEU A 633 -16.68 -14.35 -13.00
N ARG A 634 -17.76 -15.10 -13.29
CA ARG A 634 -18.20 -15.41 -14.66
C ARG A 634 -18.69 -14.20 -15.45
N THR A 635 -19.16 -13.19 -14.75
CA THR A 635 -19.70 -11.95 -15.35
C THR A 635 -18.76 -10.77 -15.22
N SER A 636 -17.59 -10.98 -14.63
CA SER A 636 -16.53 -9.97 -14.49
C SER A 636 -16.12 -9.44 -15.87
N LYS A 637 -16.15 -8.12 -16.04
CA LYS A 637 -15.67 -7.48 -17.25
C LYS A 637 -14.18 -7.22 -17.11
N GLY A 638 -13.39 -7.95 -17.90
CA GLY A 638 -11.94 -7.83 -17.86
C GLY A 638 -11.27 -8.86 -16.92
N THR A 639 -10.00 -8.65 -16.68
CA THR A 639 -9.13 -9.60 -15.96
C THR A 639 -9.17 -9.42 -14.43
N GLU A 640 -9.92 -8.46 -13.90
CA GLU A 640 -9.84 -8.00 -12.52
C GLU A 640 -10.25 -9.08 -11.51
N GLY A 641 -11.43 -9.70 -11.70
CA GLY A 641 -11.94 -10.71 -10.77
C GLY A 641 -11.06 -11.97 -10.75
N ILE A 642 -10.99 -12.68 -11.85
CA ILE A 642 -10.20 -13.94 -12.00
C ILE A 642 -8.72 -13.64 -11.89
N TYR A 643 -8.23 -12.54 -12.50
CA TYR A 643 -6.83 -12.17 -12.49
C TYR A 643 -6.32 -11.88 -11.09
N ALA A 644 -7.09 -11.18 -10.26
CA ALA A 644 -6.72 -10.93 -8.87
C ALA A 644 -6.53 -12.23 -8.07
N TYR A 645 -7.40 -13.22 -8.30
CA TYR A 645 -7.29 -14.52 -7.62
C TYR A 645 -6.15 -15.39 -8.12
N SER A 646 -5.90 -15.40 -9.40
CA SER A 646 -5.01 -16.36 -10.04
C SER A 646 -3.63 -15.82 -10.34
N HIS A 647 -3.49 -14.57 -10.79
CA HIS A 647 -2.21 -13.99 -11.21
C HIS A 647 -1.62 -13.08 -10.14
N LEU A 648 -2.45 -12.21 -9.52
CA LEU A 648 -1.95 -11.20 -8.58
C LEU A 648 -1.61 -11.81 -7.21
N HIS A 649 -2.59 -12.48 -6.58
CA HIS A 649 -2.44 -13.00 -5.22
C HIS A 649 -2.19 -14.51 -5.16
N GLY A 650 -2.34 -15.23 -6.26
CA GLY A 650 -2.18 -16.68 -6.27
C GLY A 650 -3.13 -17.42 -5.33
N LEU A 651 -4.32 -16.88 -5.02
CA LEU A 651 -5.28 -17.49 -4.10
C LEU A 651 -5.88 -18.77 -4.68
N LEU A 652 -6.24 -18.73 -5.97
CA LEU A 652 -6.86 -19.82 -6.73
C LEU A 652 -6.23 -19.86 -8.14
N PRO A 653 -5.01 -20.39 -8.29
CA PRO A 653 -4.30 -20.37 -9.59
C PRO A 653 -5.10 -21.01 -10.72
N ARG A 654 -5.84 -22.12 -10.46
CA ARG A 654 -6.63 -22.82 -11.48
C ARG A 654 -7.65 -21.95 -12.19
N LEU A 655 -8.12 -20.87 -11.57
CA LEU A 655 -9.02 -19.92 -12.23
C LEU A 655 -8.33 -19.18 -13.39
N GLY A 656 -7.01 -19.05 -13.36
CA GLY A 656 -6.21 -18.37 -14.38
C GLY A 656 -6.34 -18.98 -15.78
N PHE A 657 -6.66 -20.27 -15.90
CA PHE A 657 -6.96 -20.90 -17.17
C PHE A 657 -8.19 -20.32 -17.88
N TYR A 658 -9.03 -19.58 -17.16
CA TYR A 658 -10.29 -18.98 -17.64
C TYR A 658 -10.24 -17.46 -17.70
N ALA A 659 -9.08 -16.84 -17.49
CA ALA A 659 -8.94 -15.39 -17.46
C ALA A 659 -9.37 -14.72 -18.77
N GLU A 660 -9.06 -15.37 -19.92
CA GLU A 660 -9.45 -14.88 -21.26
C GLU A 660 -10.95 -15.08 -21.58
N ASN A 661 -11.61 -16.04 -20.92
CA ASN A 661 -13.02 -16.31 -21.12
C ASN A 661 -13.73 -16.67 -19.81
N PRO A 662 -13.98 -15.67 -18.93
CA PRO A 662 -14.58 -15.87 -17.62
C PRO A 662 -15.92 -16.60 -17.62
N ALA A 663 -16.71 -16.45 -18.66
CA ALA A 663 -18.03 -17.11 -18.80
C ALA A 663 -17.95 -18.65 -18.76
N THR A 664 -16.79 -19.23 -19.09
CA THR A 664 -16.57 -20.68 -19.09
C THR A 664 -16.06 -21.23 -17.76
N LEU A 665 -15.88 -20.39 -16.75
CA LEU A 665 -15.41 -20.79 -15.43
C LEU A 665 -16.31 -21.87 -14.82
N PRO A 666 -15.77 -23.03 -14.38
CA PRO A 666 -16.59 -24.13 -13.90
C PRO A 666 -17.26 -23.86 -12.53
N VAL A 667 -16.67 -22.98 -11.70
CA VAL A 667 -17.16 -22.61 -10.37
C VAL A 667 -17.20 -21.10 -10.20
N ASP A 668 -18.26 -20.58 -9.57
CA ASP A 668 -18.38 -19.18 -9.18
C ASP A 668 -19.07 -19.08 -7.82
N TYR A 669 -19.26 -17.90 -7.30
CA TYR A 669 -19.84 -17.66 -5.98
C TYR A 669 -21.30 -18.13 -5.87
N ASP A 670 -22.05 -18.21 -6.95
CA ASP A 670 -23.38 -18.84 -6.93
C ASP A 670 -23.29 -20.35 -6.57
N ASP A 671 -22.26 -21.06 -7.02
CA ASP A 671 -22.02 -22.46 -6.65
C ASP A 671 -21.64 -22.55 -5.15
N VAL A 672 -20.81 -21.62 -4.65
CA VAL A 672 -20.44 -21.55 -3.23
C VAL A 672 -21.65 -21.27 -2.35
N LEU A 673 -22.46 -20.27 -2.69
CA LEU A 673 -23.68 -19.92 -1.93
C LEU A 673 -24.69 -21.06 -1.90
N ARG A 674 -24.92 -21.77 -3.02
CA ARG A 674 -25.79 -22.96 -3.04
C ARG A 674 -25.27 -24.07 -2.13
N SER A 675 -23.96 -24.28 -2.05
CA SER A 675 -23.35 -25.31 -1.17
C SER A 675 -23.48 -24.97 0.31
N ILE A 676 -23.55 -23.68 0.66
CA ILE A 676 -23.84 -23.26 2.05
C ILE A 676 -25.27 -23.62 2.45
N GLY A 677 -26.20 -23.59 1.50
CA GLY A 677 -27.60 -23.95 1.74
C GLY A 677 -28.38 -22.90 2.55
N LYS A 678 -29.30 -23.34 3.40
CA LYS A 678 -30.23 -22.46 4.15
C LYS A 678 -29.67 -21.88 5.44
N ARG A 679 -28.34 -21.98 5.68
CA ARG A 679 -27.75 -21.40 6.89
C ARG A 679 -27.90 -19.88 6.90
N LYS A 680 -28.04 -19.32 8.11
CA LYS A 680 -28.16 -17.87 8.30
C LYS A 680 -26.97 -17.14 7.75
N MET A 681 -27.19 -16.13 6.92
CA MET A 681 -26.13 -15.38 6.26
C MET A 681 -26.44 -13.89 6.22
N LEU A 682 -25.43 -13.08 6.55
CA LEU A 682 -25.40 -11.63 6.33
C LEU A 682 -24.32 -11.32 5.31
N LEU A 683 -24.69 -10.65 4.23
CA LEU A 683 -23.75 -10.07 3.26
C LEU A 683 -23.86 -8.56 3.30
N VAL A 684 -22.79 -7.89 3.71
CA VAL A 684 -22.67 -6.44 3.64
C VAL A 684 -21.92 -6.11 2.37
N THR A 685 -22.63 -5.51 1.40
CA THR A 685 -22.10 -5.16 0.06
C THR A 685 -22.11 -3.64 -0.12
N PRO A 686 -21.03 -2.93 0.24
CA PRO A 686 -20.95 -1.49 0.10
C PRO A 686 -21.18 -1.05 -1.35
N MET A 687 -21.97 0.00 -1.55
CA MET A 687 -22.38 0.44 -2.90
C MET A 687 -21.21 0.94 -3.77
N TYR A 688 -20.10 1.35 -3.14
CA TYR A 688 -18.92 1.88 -3.82
C TYR A 688 -17.69 0.99 -3.59
N ASP A 689 -17.90 -0.34 -3.46
CA ASP A 689 -16.80 -1.29 -3.40
C ASP A 689 -16.07 -1.36 -4.75
N ARG A 690 -14.86 -0.84 -4.81
CA ARG A 690 -14.03 -0.79 -6.03
C ARG A 690 -13.60 -2.17 -6.56
N TYR A 691 -13.72 -3.22 -5.75
CA TYR A 691 -13.37 -4.60 -6.11
C TYR A 691 -14.57 -5.45 -6.50
N ALA A 692 -15.76 -4.87 -6.58
CA ALA A 692 -16.98 -5.58 -6.94
C ALA A 692 -17.71 -4.92 -8.12
N ASP A 693 -18.16 -5.72 -9.08
CA ASP A 693 -19.22 -5.33 -10.01
C ASP A 693 -20.55 -5.38 -9.26
N ASP A 694 -20.95 -4.26 -8.64
CA ASP A 694 -22.17 -4.18 -7.85
C ASP A 694 -23.42 -4.64 -8.65
N SER A 695 -23.52 -4.27 -9.92
CA SER A 695 -24.66 -4.66 -10.76
C SER A 695 -24.74 -6.18 -10.96
N ALA A 696 -23.61 -6.83 -11.24
CA ALA A 696 -23.54 -8.28 -11.40
C ALA A 696 -23.81 -8.99 -10.06
N LEU A 697 -23.26 -8.45 -8.97
CA LEU A 697 -23.47 -8.97 -7.62
C LEU A 697 -24.93 -8.94 -7.21
N GLN A 698 -25.62 -7.81 -7.42
CA GLN A 698 -27.03 -7.69 -7.10
C GLN A 698 -27.90 -8.61 -7.98
N ARG A 699 -27.56 -8.79 -9.28
CA ARG A 699 -28.26 -9.77 -10.13
C ARG A 699 -28.09 -11.21 -9.62
N MET A 700 -26.90 -11.58 -9.18
CA MET A 700 -26.64 -12.91 -8.61
C MET A 700 -27.44 -13.12 -7.30
N LEU A 701 -27.43 -12.15 -6.40
CA LEU A 701 -28.06 -12.24 -5.08
C LEU A 701 -29.60 -12.34 -5.15
N LYS A 702 -30.25 -11.89 -6.24
CA LYS A 702 -31.68 -12.11 -6.48
C LYS A 702 -32.08 -13.58 -6.48
N ASN A 703 -31.14 -14.49 -6.78
CA ASN A 703 -31.38 -15.94 -6.76
C ASN A 703 -31.26 -16.55 -5.35
N PHE A 704 -30.97 -15.73 -4.32
CA PHE A 704 -30.75 -16.15 -2.95
C PHE A 704 -31.56 -15.28 -1.96
N PRO A 705 -32.91 -15.32 -2.02
CA PRO A 705 -33.76 -14.40 -1.26
C PRO A 705 -33.68 -14.58 0.26
N ASP A 706 -33.18 -15.73 0.74
CA ASP A 706 -33.04 -16.05 2.16
C ASP A 706 -31.78 -15.41 2.80
N ILE A 707 -30.89 -14.82 1.99
CA ILE A 707 -29.70 -14.13 2.46
C ILE A 707 -30.05 -12.70 2.88
N ASN A 708 -29.69 -12.31 4.09
CA ASN A 708 -29.78 -10.91 4.50
C ASN A 708 -28.67 -10.12 3.79
N VAL A 709 -29.05 -9.10 3.00
CA VAL A 709 -28.13 -8.26 2.25
C VAL A 709 -28.25 -6.82 2.71
N GLU A 710 -27.18 -6.28 3.27
CA GLU A 710 -27.06 -4.87 3.66
C GLU A 710 -26.18 -4.11 2.66
N ARG A 711 -26.66 -2.94 2.22
CA ARG A 711 -26.01 -2.13 1.17
C ARG A 711 -25.73 -0.70 1.63
N PRO A 712 -24.74 -0.50 2.51
CA PRO A 712 -24.40 0.84 2.94
C PRO A 712 -23.85 1.69 1.77
N LYS A 713 -24.21 2.99 1.76
CA LYS A 713 -23.53 3.98 0.92
C LYS A 713 -22.15 4.25 1.50
N ASP A 714 -21.21 3.36 1.23
CA ASP A 714 -19.84 3.41 1.74
C ASP A 714 -18.90 2.74 0.73
N PHE A 715 -17.61 2.91 0.91
CA PHE A 715 -16.53 2.24 0.20
C PHE A 715 -16.27 0.85 0.80
N ASN A 716 -15.31 0.12 0.24
CA ASN A 716 -14.80 -1.12 0.83
C ASN A 716 -14.05 -0.79 2.13
N ARG A 717 -14.77 -0.81 3.26
CA ARG A 717 -14.29 -0.42 4.59
C ARG A 717 -14.94 -1.28 5.68
N PHE A 718 -14.18 -1.53 6.73
CA PHE A 718 -14.70 -2.13 7.96
C PHE A 718 -14.99 -1.04 9.00
N SER A 719 -15.84 -0.08 8.62
CA SER A 719 -16.19 1.08 9.44
C SER A 719 -16.98 0.69 10.69
N PRO A 720 -17.06 1.56 11.73
CA PRO A 720 -17.93 1.31 12.90
C PRO A 720 -19.38 1.03 12.52
N ARG A 721 -19.90 1.67 11.48
CA ARG A 721 -21.24 1.40 10.95
C ARG A 721 -21.38 -0.05 10.47
N THR A 722 -20.42 -0.50 9.69
CA THR A 722 -20.37 -1.88 9.17
C THR A 722 -20.22 -2.89 10.31
N GLN A 723 -19.39 -2.58 11.31
CA GLN A 723 -19.24 -3.43 12.50
C GLN A 723 -20.57 -3.58 13.25
N ASN A 724 -21.32 -2.50 13.44
CA ASN A 724 -22.62 -2.55 14.12
C ASN A 724 -23.63 -3.41 13.36
N LEU A 725 -23.68 -3.38 12.03
CA LEU A 725 -24.54 -4.29 11.25
C LEU A 725 -24.25 -5.77 11.57
N ILE A 726 -22.96 -6.13 11.71
CA ILE A 726 -22.57 -7.49 12.08
C ILE A 726 -22.97 -7.82 13.52
N PHE A 727 -22.71 -6.92 14.45
CA PHE A 727 -23.01 -7.13 15.87
C PHE A 727 -24.52 -7.31 16.11
N ASP A 728 -25.32 -6.46 15.50
CA ASP A 728 -26.78 -6.52 15.63
C ASP A 728 -27.36 -7.78 14.97
N TRP A 729 -26.80 -8.19 13.82
CA TRP A 729 -27.16 -9.45 13.18
C TRP A 729 -26.80 -10.66 14.06
N LEU A 730 -25.59 -10.69 14.64
CA LEU A 730 -25.16 -11.75 15.55
C LEU A 730 -26.06 -11.84 16.78
N ASP A 731 -26.41 -10.71 17.39
CA ASP A 731 -27.33 -10.69 18.57
C ASP A 731 -28.72 -11.19 18.19
N GLY A 732 -29.22 -10.88 17.01
CA GLY A 732 -30.45 -11.43 16.45
C GLY A 732 -30.44 -12.95 16.23
N GLN A 733 -29.28 -13.60 16.16
CA GLN A 733 -29.18 -15.08 16.08
C GLN A 733 -29.19 -15.74 17.47
N ARG A 734 -29.15 -14.98 18.56
CA ARG A 734 -29.19 -15.52 19.94
C ARG A 734 -30.62 -15.69 20.42
N ALA A 735 -31.56 -14.93 19.88
CA ALA A 735 -32.97 -15.03 20.16
C ALA A 735 -33.58 -16.29 19.47
#